data_72681b90e447d9ca5f9cd7037ac592e4
#
_entry.id   72681b90e447d9ca5f9cd7037ac592e4
#
_cell.length_a   1.000
_cell.length_b   1.000
_cell.length_c   1.000
_cell.angle_alpha   90.00
_cell.angle_beta   90.00
_cell.angle_gamma   90.00
#
_symmetry.space_group_name_H-M   'P 1'
#
loop_
_entity.id
_entity.type
_entity.pdbx_description
1 polymer ?
#
loop_
_entity_poly.entity_id
_entity_poly.type
_entity_poly.pdbx_seq_one_letter_code
_entity_poly.pdbx_strand_id
1 'polypeptide(L)'
;MKRDSLPGRLHQFDVQPISRDVLAEKYFKPGESSLEQLYGRVARALASVEKPELRAEWEQKFLTNLHVGAIGAGRIMSAAGTDIQATLINCFVQPVGDAIQGVDDEGYPGIYEALREAAETMRRGGGVGYDFSRIRPKGAFVKGTHSIASGPCSYMNVFDQSCSTVESAGSRRGAQMGVLRIDHPDVAEFITAKRTPGRWNNFNVSVGVSDAFMQAVAGGTDWELVHKAKPGQKVLEGGGYQRADGLWVYRKLPARELWDTIMQSTYDFAEPGILFLDQIGRDNNLNYCEKIEATNPCGEQPLPPYGCCDLGPIILTNFVRNPFGAGGDAAFDFDAFEQVVATQVRALDNVLDVTFWPLEQQRNESAHKRRIGVGFTGLGNALTMLKLRYDREDGRAMATEIARRMRDAAYRASVELAKEKGAFPKFKADGYLAEGTFASRLPADIQADIRQHGIRNSHLLSIAPTGTVSLAFADNASNGIEPAFSWGYKRNKREADGSKSSYTVEDHAFRLYRSVVDSTVSSDDTGKLPDYFVNALEMSAQDHVAMMEAVQPFVDTSISKTVNIPEDYPYDSFKDLYRQAWQAGLKGLATYRPNSILGAVLETTPAKKDEPAAPTSNAPAPAPAVPYDPMRSVIEKRPAGGLPSVTEKIEYWTSEGQQRLYLIVSFLPVPAADGKGTVERAIEFFMPVGQSGESQQWITATMRMLSLAARGGFLDRALSDMQKVTWDRGPVRLGTYEKADGTHVPRWHDSEVAAIGYAVENLIANRQKAAQASLFDADELPAVEPQVAPAAMVPTSVMAGKKCPECGAHAMIRKDGCDYCTQCGFVGSCG
;
A
#
# COMPACT_ATOMS: atom_id res chain seq x y z
N MET A 1 -18.73 35.10 -8.67
CA MET A 1 -19.92 34.23 -8.86
C MET A 1 -20.75 34.27 -7.59
N LYS A 2 -22.08 34.44 -7.66
CA LYS A 2 -22.93 34.29 -6.50
C LYS A 2 -23.02 32.81 -6.13
N ARG A 3 -23.05 32.50 -4.82
CA ARG A 3 -23.07 31.14 -4.25
C ARG A 3 -24.18 30.24 -4.86
N ASP A 4 -25.31 30.86 -5.27
CA ASP A 4 -26.51 30.20 -5.82
C ASP A 4 -26.47 29.97 -7.34
N SER A 5 -25.43 30.41 -8.04
CA SER A 5 -25.28 30.26 -9.50
C SER A 5 -24.22 29.24 -9.93
N LEU A 6 -23.69 28.43 -9.01
CA LEU A 6 -22.69 27.44 -9.31
C LEU A 6 -23.34 26.19 -9.91
N PRO A 7 -22.93 25.72 -11.10
CA PRO A 7 -23.40 24.46 -11.63
C PRO A 7 -22.97 23.30 -10.71
N GLY A 8 -23.82 22.30 -10.57
CA GLY A 8 -23.50 21.07 -9.86
C GLY A 8 -23.91 20.95 -8.39
N ARG A 9 -24.38 22.00 -7.72
CA ARG A 9 -24.96 21.91 -6.36
C ARG A 9 -26.47 21.67 -6.37
N LEU A 10 -26.93 20.74 -7.18
CA LEU A 10 -28.37 20.42 -7.22
C LEU A 10 -28.87 19.71 -5.96
N HIS A 11 -27.99 19.07 -5.18
CA HIS A 11 -28.38 18.40 -3.94
C HIS A 11 -27.25 18.48 -2.90
N GLN A 12 -27.54 19.06 -1.74
CA GLN A 12 -26.72 18.88 -0.53
C GLN A 12 -27.12 17.54 0.08
N PHE A 13 -26.31 16.53 -0.14
CA PHE A 13 -26.45 15.29 0.63
C PHE A 13 -26.03 15.54 2.08
N ASP A 14 -26.65 14.81 2.99
CA ASP A 14 -26.09 14.64 4.33
C ASP A 14 -24.70 14.02 4.20
N VAL A 15 -23.72 14.62 4.88
CA VAL A 15 -22.34 14.13 4.88
C VAL A 15 -22.33 12.70 5.39
N GLN A 16 -21.71 11.79 4.65
CA GLN A 16 -21.59 10.39 5.06
C GLN A 16 -20.89 10.29 6.42
N PRO A 17 -21.26 9.34 7.30
CA PRO A 17 -20.67 9.20 8.64
C PRO A 17 -19.16 9.15 8.61
N ILE A 18 -18.57 8.34 7.72
CA ILE A 18 -17.10 8.22 7.58
C ILE A 18 -16.46 9.55 7.15
N SER A 19 -17.11 10.31 6.27
CA SER A 19 -16.58 11.61 5.83
C SER A 19 -16.55 12.62 6.98
N ARG A 20 -17.60 12.61 7.81
CA ARG A 20 -17.68 13.44 9.02
C ARG A 20 -16.56 13.12 10.00
N ASP A 21 -16.31 11.81 10.25
CA ASP A 21 -15.25 11.38 11.14
C ASP A 21 -13.86 11.74 10.60
N VAL A 22 -13.62 11.55 9.29
CA VAL A 22 -12.36 11.93 8.65
C VAL A 22 -12.14 13.44 8.71
N LEU A 23 -13.18 14.26 8.52
CA LEU A 23 -13.10 15.72 8.68
C LEU A 23 -12.74 16.11 10.12
N ALA A 24 -13.43 15.52 11.11
CA ALA A 24 -13.20 15.81 12.52
C ALA A 24 -11.80 15.39 13.00
N GLU A 25 -11.33 14.21 12.61
CA GLU A 25 -10.05 13.68 13.07
C GLU A 25 -8.83 14.32 12.39
N LYS A 26 -8.94 14.64 11.09
CA LYS A 26 -7.75 15.01 10.30
C LYS A 26 -7.71 16.48 9.93
N TYR A 27 -8.86 17.12 9.76
CA TYR A 27 -8.91 18.43 9.12
C TYR A 27 -9.39 19.56 10.03
N PHE A 28 -10.42 19.35 10.84
CA PHE A 28 -10.87 20.37 11.78
C PHE A 28 -9.86 20.61 12.89
N LYS A 29 -9.72 21.88 13.27
CA LYS A 29 -8.87 22.30 14.40
C LYS A 29 -9.75 22.68 15.60
N PRO A 30 -9.18 22.77 16.82
CA PRO A 30 -9.93 23.22 17.97
C PRO A 30 -10.72 24.50 17.67
N GLY A 31 -12.03 24.47 17.88
CA GLY A 31 -12.96 25.55 17.54
C GLY A 31 -13.55 25.50 16.13
N GLU A 32 -13.15 24.55 15.27
CA GLU A 32 -13.75 24.31 13.95
C GLU A 32 -14.75 23.15 14.01
N SER A 33 -15.90 23.33 13.39
CA SER A 33 -16.96 22.29 13.30
C SER A 33 -17.62 22.25 11.92
N SER A 34 -17.17 23.08 10.98
CA SER A 34 -17.76 23.18 9.64
C SER A 34 -16.71 23.40 8.56
N LEU A 35 -17.05 23.01 7.32
CA LEU A 35 -16.24 23.27 6.14
C LEU A 35 -16.02 24.77 5.91
N GLU A 36 -17.00 25.62 6.24
CA GLU A 36 -16.87 27.07 6.12
C GLU A 36 -15.72 27.64 6.95
N GLN A 37 -15.60 27.17 8.21
CA GLN A 37 -14.52 27.59 9.12
C GLN A 37 -13.16 27.10 8.61
N LEU A 38 -13.08 25.83 8.20
CA LEU A 38 -11.88 25.24 7.63
C LEU A 38 -11.43 25.97 6.36
N TYR A 39 -12.36 26.17 5.41
CA TYR A 39 -12.06 26.86 4.15
C TYR A 39 -11.66 28.33 4.38
N GLY A 40 -12.30 29.02 5.32
CA GLY A 40 -11.93 30.39 5.70
C GLY A 40 -10.51 30.48 6.29
N ARG A 41 -10.12 29.52 7.13
CA ARG A 41 -8.73 29.41 7.65
C ARG A 41 -7.72 29.21 6.53
N VAL A 42 -7.97 28.25 5.65
CA VAL A 42 -7.07 27.94 4.53
C VAL A 42 -6.97 29.13 3.57
N ALA A 43 -8.09 29.70 3.14
CA ALA A 43 -8.11 30.83 2.22
C ALA A 43 -7.34 32.03 2.76
N ARG A 44 -7.53 32.37 4.03
CA ARG A 44 -6.80 33.46 4.72
C ARG A 44 -5.30 33.18 4.77
N ALA A 45 -4.90 31.95 5.07
CA ALA A 45 -3.49 31.57 5.10
C ALA A 45 -2.83 31.72 3.74
N LEU A 46 -3.48 31.24 2.67
CA LEU A 46 -2.96 31.36 1.30
C LEU A 46 -2.89 32.82 0.82
N ALA A 47 -3.85 33.65 1.22
CA ALA A 47 -3.87 35.06 0.87
C ALA A 47 -2.82 35.92 1.64
N SER A 48 -2.28 35.39 2.73
CA SER A 48 -1.34 36.15 3.61
C SER A 48 -0.07 36.60 2.92
N VAL A 49 0.37 35.91 1.87
CA VAL A 49 1.58 36.24 1.09
C VAL A 49 1.32 37.18 -0.10
N GLU A 50 0.05 37.51 -0.34
CA GLU A 50 -0.29 38.52 -1.33
C GLU A 50 0.03 39.94 -0.82
N LYS A 51 0.12 40.89 -1.75
CA LYS A 51 0.29 42.29 -1.42
C LYS A 51 -0.80 42.74 -0.47
N PRO A 52 -0.50 43.55 0.57
CA PRO A 52 -1.47 43.92 1.61
C PRO A 52 -2.84 44.38 1.08
N GLU A 53 -2.81 45.19 0.03
CA GLU A 53 -4.00 45.75 -0.64
C GLU A 53 -4.84 44.74 -1.39
N LEU A 54 -4.29 43.58 -1.75
CA LEU A 54 -4.94 42.51 -2.51
C LEU A 54 -5.36 41.32 -1.62
N ARG A 55 -4.95 41.28 -0.37
CA ARG A 55 -5.19 40.11 0.53
C ARG A 55 -6.67 39.79 0.70
N ALA A 56 -7.49 40.81 0.95
CA ALA A 56 -8.93 40.59 1.15
C ALA A 56 -9.62 40.05 -0.13
N GLU A 57 -9.21 40.54 -1.29
CA GLU A 57 -9.72 40.08 -2.57
C GLU A 57 -9.31 38.65 -2.84
N TRP A 58 -8.04 38.29 -2.62
CA TRP A 58 -7.55 36.93 -2.85
C TRP A 58 -8.09 35.94 -1.80
N GLU A 59 -8.26 36.35 -0.53
CA GLU A 59 -8.93 35.52 0.48
C GLU A 59 -10.34 35.14 0.00
N GLN A 60 -11.11 36.09 -0.53
CA GLN A 60 -12.45 35.82 -1.05
C GLN A 60 -12.43 34.93 -2.30
N LYS A 61 -11.45 35.13 -3.23
CA LYS A 61 -11.29 34.28 -4.41
C LYS A 61 -10.91 32.85 -4.05
N PHE A 62 -9.97 32.66 -3.14
CA PHE A 62 -9.57 31.34 -2.66
C PHE A 62 -10.70 30.64 -1.90
N LEU A 63 -11.44 31.37 -1.05
CA LEU A 63 -12.60 30.83 -0.37
C LEU A 63 -13.67 30.36 -1.36
N THR A 64 -13.97 31.16 -2.38
CA THR A 64 -14.90 30.80 -3.46
C THR A 64 -14.40 29.56 -4.21
N ASN A 65 -13.10 29.50 -4.52
CA ASN A 65 -12.49 28.38 -5.23
C ASN A 65 -12.60 27.06 -4.45
N LEU A 66 -12.35 27.11 -3.13
CA LEU A 66 -12.55 25.97 -2.24
C LEU A 66 -14.01 25.50 -2.22
N HIS A 67 -14.96 26.43 -2.18
CA HIS A 67 -16.38 26.09 -2.21
C HIS A 67 -16.84 25.47 -3.54
N VAL A 68 -16.20 25.82 -4.65
CA VAL A 68 -16.49 25.23 -5.97
C VAL A 68 -15.85 23.84 -6.10
N GLY A 69 -14.90 23.51 -5.26
CA GLY A 69 -14.29 22.19 -5.22
C GLY A 69 -12.81 22.14 -5.66
N ALA A 70 -12.13 23.29 -5.76
CA ALA A 70 -10.66 23.31 -5.90
C ALA A 70 -10.01 23.14 -4.53
N ILE A 71 -9.73 21.94 -4.15
CA ILE A 71 -9.28 21.56 -2.81
C ILE A 71 -7.74 21.46 -2.80
N GLY A 72 -7.12 21.94 -1.73
CA GLY A 72 -5.71 21.65 -1.48
C GLY A 72 -5.51 20.18 -1.11
N ALA A 73 -4.33 19.65 -1.35
CA ALA A 73 -3.96 18.34 -0.84
C ALA A 73 -4.12 18.27 0.69
N GLY A 74 -4.19 17.06 1.23
CA GLY A 74 -4.54 16.84 2.63
C GLY A 74 -3.70 17.67 3.62
N ARG A 75 -2.44 17.94 3.33
CA ARG A 75 -1.55 18.77 4.19
C ARG A 75 -1.94 20.23 4.17
N ILE A 76 -2.28 20.78 3.01
CA ILE A 76 -2.75 22.16 2.89
C ILE A 76 -4.03 22.31 3.72
N MET A 77 -5.01 21.45 3.52
CA MET A 77 -6.30 21.53 4.21
C MET A 77 -6.19 21.32 5.73
N SER A 78 -5.23 20.49 6.18
CA SER A 78 -5.08 20.19 7.61
C SER A 78 -4.22 21.18 8.37
N ALA A 79 -3.21 21.84 7.74
CA ALA A 79 -2.21 22.59 8.46
C ALA A 79 -2.09 24.08 8.06
N ALA A 80 -2.58 24.51 6.87
CA ALA A 80 -2.51 25.91 6.49
C ALA A 80 -3.29 26.80 7.48
N GLY A 81 -2.64 27.88 7.92
CA GLY A 81 -3.22 28.82 8.88
C GLY A 81 -3.29 28.32 10.33
N THR A 82 -2.52 27.30 10.67
CA THR A 82 -2.36 26.80 12.05
C THR A 82 -0.95 27.10 12.56
N ASP A 83 -0.72 26.90 13.84
CA ASP A 83 0.58 26.99 14.51
C ASP A 83 1.41 25.70 14.40
N ILE A 84 0.88 24.69 13.74
CA ILE A 84 1.55 23.39 13.58
C ILE A 84 2.76 23.56 12.63
N GLN A 85 3.95 23.23 13.11
CA GLN A 85 5.16 23.21 12.30
C GLN A 85 5.20 21.99 11.38
N ALA A 86 4.27 21.91 10.45
CA ALA A 86 4.19 20.89 9.42
C ALA A 86 4.38 21.47 8.03
N THR A 87 4.98 20.71 7.13
CA THR A 87 5.02 21.13 5.72
C THR A 87 3.63 20.99 5.09
N LEU A 88 3.26 21.96 4.25
CA LEU A 88 2.06 21.88 3.41
C LEU A 88 2.31 21.05 2.14
N ILE A 89 3.56 20.70 1.88
CA ILE A 89 4.00 19.92 0.73
C ILE A 89 3.85 18.43 1.04
N ASN A 90 3.34 17.67 0.10
CA ASN A 90 3.12 16.22 0.28
C ASN A 90 4.27 15.36 -0.27
N CYS A 91 4.93 15.81 -1.32
CA CYS A 91 5.78 15.00 -2.18
C CYS A 91 7.20 15.53 -2.19
N PHE A 92 8.16 14.65 -1.85
CA PHE A 92 9.59 14.97 -1.82
C PHE A 92 10.40 13.83 -2.43
N VAL A 93 11.58 14.17 -2.98
CA VAL A 93 12.62 13.21 -3.31
C VAL A 93 13.88 13.56 -2.55
N GLN A 94 14.43 12.62 -1.79
CA GLN A 94 15.63 12.72 -1.01
C GLN A 94 16.77 12.03 -1.76
N PRO A 95 17.86 12.73 -2.13
CA PRO A 95 19.02 12.10 -2.70
C PRO A 95 19.76 11.23 -1.67
N VAL A 96 20.39 10.15 -2.13
CA VAL A 96 21.22 9.25 -1.31
C VAL A 96 22.55 9.03 -2.04
N GLY A 97 23.64 9.47 -1.44
CA GLY A 97 25.01 9.33 -1.98
C GLY A 97 25.69 8.04 -1.55
N ASP A 98 26.81 7.69 -2.22
CA ASP A 98 27.61 6.51 -1.96
C ASP A 98 28.68 6.76 -0.86
N ALA A 99 28.24 7.23 0.29
CA ALA A 99 29.04 7.45 1.48
C ALA A 99 28.25 7.07 2.73
N ILE A 100 28.90 6.68 3.83
CA ILE A 100 28.20 6.40 5.10
C ILE A 100 27.74 7.72 5.73
N GLN A 101 28.63 8.72 5.82
CA GLN A 101 28.40 10.03 6.39
C GLN A 101 28.96 11.12 5.48
N GLY A 102 28.59 12.37 5.75
CA GLY A 102 29.04 13.52 4.98
C GLY A 102 28.38 13.57 3.61
N VAL A 103 29.15 13.82 2.58
CA VAL A 103 28.73 13.82 1.17
C VAL A 103 29.60 12.89 0.35
N ASP A 104 29.05 12.37 -0.73
CA ASP A 104 29.81 11.58 -1.70
C ASP A 104 30.61 12.47 -2.67
N ASP A 105 31.35 11.84 -3.61
CA ASP A 105 32.17 12.53 -4.60
C ASP A 105 31.38 13.44 -5.56
N GLU A 106 30.06 13.25 -5.65
CA GLU A 106 29.13 14.04 -6.47
C GLU A 106 28.41 15.14 -5.65
N GLY A 107 28.68 15.20 -4.33
CA GLY A 107 28.10 16.19 -3.41
C GLY A 107 26.73 15.80 -2.86
N TYR A 108 26.30 14.55 -3.02
CA TYR A 108 25.06 14.05 -2.43
C TYR A 108 25.25 13.62 -0.98
N PRO A 109 24.23 13.81 -0.12
CA PRO A 109 24.32 13.40 1.29
C PRO A 109 24.58 11.92 1.42
N GLY A 110 25.49 11.53 2.30
CA GLY A 110 25.73 10.14 2.64
C GLY A 110 24.49 9.48 3.21
N ILE A 111 24.52 8.16 3.30
CA ILE A 111 23.34 7.33 3.65
C ILE A 111 22.70 7.77 4.97
N TYR A 112 23.50 8.07 6.01
CA TYR A 112 22.94 8.45 7.32
C TYR A 112 22.52 9.93 7.39
N GLU A 113 23.15 10.83 6.61
CA GLU A 113 22.64 12.19 6.43
C GLU A 113 21.31 12.18 5.68
N ALA A 114 21.21 11.41 4.60
CA ALA A 114 19.96 11.24 3.85
C ALA A 114 18.86 10.63 4.73
N LEU A 115 19.18 9.66 5.58
CA LEU A 115 18.25 9.08 6.54
C LEU A 115 17.74 10.13 7.53
N ARG A 116 18.62 10.96 8.11
CA ARG A 116 18.27 12.04 9.05
C ARG A 116 17.37 13.09 8.38
N GLU A 117 17.73 13.51 7.17
CA GLU A 117 16.97 14.50 6.38
C GLU A 117 15.58 13.97 6.02
N ALA A 118 15.50 12.71 5.59
CA ALA A 118 14.24 12.06 5.29
C ALA A 118 13.36 11.89 6.53
N ALA A 119 13.94 11.52 7.68
CA ALA A 119 13.22 11.40 8.95
C ALA A 119 12.60 12.74 9.37
N GLU A 120 13.33 13.86 9.25
CA GLU A 120 12.77 15.21 9.53
C GLU A 120 11.67 15.57 8.54
N THR A 121 11.83 15.28 7.25
CA THR A 121 10.80 15.52 6.22
C THR A 121 9.53 14.72 6.51
N MET A 122 9.65 13.42 6.84
CA MET A 122 8.52 12.57 7.21
C MET A 122 7.85 13.01 8.50
N ARG A 123 8.63 13.39 9.52
CA ARG A 123 8.11 13.92 10.78
C ARG A 123 7.25 15.17 10.56
N ARG A 124 7.65 16.05 9.61
CA ARG A 124 6.87 17.23 9.23
C ARG A 124 5.71 16.93 8.28
N GLY A 125 5.53 15.68 7.88
CA GLY A 125 4.38 15.22 7.15
C GLY A 125 4.59 14.97 5.65
N GLY A 126 5.81 15.12 5.12
CA GLY A 126 6.15 14.80 3.74
C GLY A 126 6.25 13.30 3.48
N GLY A 127 5.82 12.85 2.30
CA GLY A 127 6.14 11.54 1.74
C GLY A 127 7.45 11.63 0.95
N VAL A 128 8.33 10.63 1.05
CA VAL A 128 9.69 10.72 0.51
C VAL A 128 9.99 9.58 -0.45
N GLY A 129 10.50 9.92 -1.63
CA GLY A 129 11.07 8.97 -2.58
C GLY A 129 12.60 9.04 -2.62
N TYR A 130 13.23 7.95 -3.00
CA TYR A 130 14.69 7.83 -3.07
C TYR A 130 15.10 7.10 -4.34
N ASP A 131 16.22 7.54 -4.96
CA ASP A 131 17.01 6.69 -5.85
C ASP A 131 18.18 6.10 -5.06
N PHE A 132 18.17 4.79 -4.89
CA PHE A 132 19.24 4.05 -4.21
C PHE A 132 20.36 3.58 -5.17
N SER A 133 20.28 3.92 -6.44
CA SER A 133 21.17 3.41 -7.48
C SER A 133 22.60 3.97 -7.42
N ARG A 134 22.85 5.05 -6.64
CA ARG A 134 24.19 5.59 -6.40
C ARG A 134 24.98 4.76 -5.41
N ILE A 135 24.29 4.08 -4.46
CA ILE A 135 24.93 3.24 -3.45
C ILE A 135 25.63 2.07 -4.15
N ARG A 136 26.90 1.88 -3.84
CA ARG A 136 27.70 0.76 -4.38
C ARG A 136 27.07 -0.59 -4.11
N PRO A 137 27.12 -1.51 -5.08
CA PRO A 137 26.45 -2.81 -4.97
C PRO A 137 27.10 -3.67 -3.88
N LYS A 138 26.32 -4.64 -3.42
CA LYS A 138 26.81 -5.75 -2.61
C LYS A 138 28.00 -6.43 -3.28
N GLY A 139 29.06 -6.64 -2.53
CA GLY A 139 30.29 -7.21 -3.08
C GLY A 139 31.25 -6.20 -3.70
N ALA A 140 30.92 -4.90 -3.73
CA ALA A 140 31.86 -3.85 -4.15
C ALA A 140 32.99 -3.68 -3.10
N PHE A 141 34.18 -3.34 -3.57
CA PHE A 141 35.34 -3.11 -2.70
C PHE A 141 35.22 -1.73 -2.00
N VAL A 142 35.47 -1.72 -0.68
CA VAL A 142 35.51 -0.49 0.14
C VAL A 142 36.96 -0.18 0.48
N LYS A 143 37.52 0.82 -0.20
CA LYS A 143 38.96 1.15 -0.14
C LYS A 143 39.44 1.52 1.27
N GLY A 144 38.65 2.32 2.01
CA GLY A 144 39.09 2.84 3.32
C GLY A 144 39.18 1.80 4.43
N THR A 145 38.32 0.79 4.40
CA THR A 145 38.26 -0.28 5.41
C THR A 145 38.76 -1.63 4.90
N HIS A 146 39.11 -1.72 3.62
CA HIS A 146 39.49 -2.97 2.95
C HIS A 146 38.39 -4.07 3.08
N SER A 147 37.12 -3.66 3.18
CA SER A 147 35.97 -4.54 3.36
C SER A 147 35.12 -4.61 2.06
N ILE A 148 34.02 -5.34 2.15
CA ILE A 148 33.09 -5.55 1.06
C ILE A 148 31.75 -4.88 1.44
N ALA A 149 31.18 -4.13 0.50
CA ALA A 149 29.91 -3.42 0.69
C ALA A 149 28.72 -4.38 0.79
N SER A 150 27.72 -4.01 1.60
CA SER A 150 26.47 -4.75 1.80
C SER A 150 25.38 -4.43 0.77
N GLY A 151 25.52 -3.35 0.01
CA GLY A 151 24.62 -2.92 -1.05
C GLY A 151 23.36 -2.16 -0.60
N PRO A 152 22.63 -1.52 -1.56
CA PRO A 152 21.48 -0.67 -1.28
C PRO A 152 20.33 -1.40 -0.56
N CYS A 153 20.06 -2.66 -0.92
CA CYS A 153 18.98 -3.45 -0.31
C CYS A 153 19.14 -3.64 1.21
N SER A 154 20.37 -3.66 1.71
CA SER A 154 20.67 -3.74 3.14
C SER A 154 20.37 -2.42 3.84
N TYR A 155 20.75 -1.29 3.23
CA TYR A 155 20.49 0.03 3.80
C TYR A 155 19.01 0.40 3.75
N MET A 156 18.25 -0.05 2.76
CA MET A 156 16.80 0.14 2.72
C MET A 156 16.08 -0.40 3.96
N ASN A 157 16.60 -1.45 4.61
CA ASN A 157 16.05 -1.94 5.88
C ASN A 157 16.13 -0.87 6.99
N VAL A 158 17.21 -0.06 7.01
CA VAL A 158 17.37 1.03 7.99
C VAL A 158 16.37 2.14 7.73
N PHE A 159 16.16 2.52 6.46
CA PHE A 159 15.15 3.51 6.07
C PHE A 159 13.73 3.02 6.37
N ASP A 160 13.43 1.74 6.14
CA ASP A 160 12.14 1.12 6.46
C ASP A 160 11.85 1.17 7.95
N GLN A 161 12.83 0.78 8.78
CA GLN A 161 12.71 0.81 10.23
C GLN A 161 12.60 2.24 10.78
N SER A 162 13.35 3.19 10.22
CA SER A 162 13.24 4.60 10.59
C SER A 162 11.84 5.14 10.30
N CYS A 163 11.28 4.84 9.12
CA CYS A 163 9.93 5.25 8.76
C CYS A 163 8.86 4.67 9.68
N SER A 164 8.99 3.41 10.09
CA SER A 164 8.05 2.78 11.01
C SER A 164 8.09 3.39 12.43
N THR A 165 9.21 4.02 12.78
CA THR A 165 9.47 4.58 14.13
C THR A 165 9.08 6.05 14.23
N VAL A 166 9.22 6.81 13.13
CA VAL A 166 8.93 8.25 13.11
C VAL A 166 7.43 8.49 12.94
N GLU A 167 6.82 9.09 13.97
CA GLU A 167 5.45 9.60 13.85
C GLU A 167 5.41 10.88 13.00
N SER A 168 4.53 10.88 12.01
CA SER A 168 4.31 12.02 11.13
C SER A 168 3.30 13.01 11.75
N ALA A 169 3.52 14.30 11.58
CA ALA A 169 2.58 15.34 11.99
C ALA A 169 1.17 15.06 11.43
N GLY A 170 0.15 15.03 12.30
CA GLY A 170 -1.25 14.78 11.96
C GLY A 170 -1.63 13.30 11.79
N SER A 171 -1.06 12.40 12.61
CA SER A 171 -1.46 10.98 12.77
C SER A 171 -1.42 10.13 11.48
N ARG A 172 -0.59 10.49 10.50
CA ARG A 172 -0.36 9.70 9.28
C ARG A 172 0.97 8.98 9.39
N ARG A 173 1.00 7.68 9.07
CA ARG A 173 2.27 6.95 8.92
C ARG A 173 3.10 7.56 7.79
N GLY A 174 4.42 7.57 7.94
CA GLY A 174 5.34 7.88 6.86
C GLY A 174 5.08 7.00 5.64
N ALA A 175 5.35 7.52 4.45
CA ALA A 175 5.27 6.75 3.21
C ALA A 175 6.55 6.98 2.42
N GLN A 176 7.11 5.92 1.88
CA GLN A 176 8.37 5.95 1.14
C GLN A 176 8.24 5.29 -0.23
N MET A 177 9.06 5.74 -1.18
CA MET A 177 9.28 5.09 -2.48
C MET A 177 10.76 4.79 -2.63
N GLY A 178 11.10 3.53 -2.87
CA GLY A 178 12.45 3.12 -3.24
C GLY A 178 12.53 2.87 -4.74
N VAL A 179 13.46 3.53 -5.42
CA VAL A 179 13.76 3.30 -6.83
C VAL A 179 15.15 2.70 -6.94
N LEU A 180 15.29 1.66 -7.79
CA LEU A 180 16.58 1.14 -8.21
C LEU A 180 16.58 0.99 -9.74
N ARG A 181 17.65 1.47 -10.39
CA ARG A 181 17.77 1.36 -11.85
C ARG A 181 17.97 -0.09 -12.27
N ILE A 182 17.43 -0.40 -13.44
CA ILE A 182 17.50 -1.75 -14.05
C ILE A 182 18.92 -2.23 -14.36
N ASP A 183 19.88 -1.32 -14.47
CA ASP A 183 21.29 -1.64 -14.71
C ASP A 183 22.11 -1.80 -13.43
N HIS A 184 21.51 -1.61 -12.23
CA HIS A 184 22.22 -1.76 -10.97
C HIS A 184 22.49 -3.25 -10.67
N PRO A 185 23.71 -3.61 -10.20
CA PRO A 185 24.07 -5.01 -9.91
C PRO A 185 23.16 -5.75 -8.92
N ASP A 186 22.57 -5.03 -7.96
CA ASP A 186 21.68 -5.61 -6.94
C ASP A 186 20.19 -5.60 -7.35
N VAL A 187 19.87 -5.29 -8.60
CA VAL A 187 18.47 -5.16 -9.05
C VAL A 187 17.67 -6.45 -8.89
N ALA A 188 18.26 -7.62 -9.05
CA ALA A 188 17.59 -8.90 -8.86
C ALA A 188 17.16 -9.12 -7.40
N GLU A 189 18.03 -8.75 -6.42
CA GLU A 189 17.66 -8.78 -5.00
C GLU A 189 16.54 -7.77 -4.70
N PHE A 190 16.63 -6.57 -5.27
CA PHE A 190 15.62 -5.53 -5.10
C PHE A 190 14.22 -5.97 -5.62
N ILE A 191 14.16 -6.55 -6.83
CA ILE A 191 12.92 -7.04 -7.45
C ILE A 191 12.22 -8.07 -6.56
N THR A 192 12.98 -8.95 -5.94
CA THR A 192 12.44 -10.09 -5.17
C THR A 192 12.30 -9.81 -3.68
N ALA A 193 12.76 -8.66 -3.20
CA ALA A 193 12.85 -8.36 -1.78
C ALA A 193 11.51 -8.47 -1.04
N LYS A 194 10.43 -7.94 -1.63
CA LYS A 194 9.10 -7.95 -1.02
C LYS A 194 8.32 -9.26 -1.16
N ARG A 195 8.91 -10.27 -1.80
CA ARG A 195 8.41 -11.66 -1.72
C ARG A 195 8.57 -12.23 -0.31
N THR A 196 9.49 -11.67 0.48
CA THR A 196 9.65 -12.01 1.90
C THR A 196 8.63 -11.22 2.72
N PRO A 197 7.65 -11.86 3.38
CA PRO A 197 6.66 -11.16 4.19
C PRO A 197 7.33 -10.30 5.28
N GLY A 198 6.85 -9.08 5.43
CA GLY A 198 7.38 -8.14 6.42
C GLY A 198 8.59 -7.31 5.99
N ARG A 199 9.22 -7.61 4.85
CA ARG A 199 10.35 -6.81 4.34
C ARG A 199 9.84 -5.56 3.64
N TRP A 200 10.35 -4.39 4.03
CA TRP A 200 10.04 -3.06 3.48
C TRP A 200 8.55 -2.70 3.45
N ASN A 201 7.87 -2.93 4.57
CA ASN A 201 6.44 -2.64 4.70
C ASN A 201 6.06 -1.16 4.56
N ASN A 202 7.03 -0.26 4.77
CA ASN A 202 6.83 1.19 4.67
C ASN A 202 7.32 1.75 3.32
N PHE A 203 7.77 0.88 2.41
CA PHE A 203 8.17 1.24 1.05
C PHE A 203 7.17 0.75 0.02
N ASN A 204 6.83 1.61 -0.92
CA ASN A 204 6.53 1.20 -2.29
C ASN A 204 7.87 1.08 -3.03
N VAL A 205 8.02 0.11 -3.90
CA VAL A 205 9.26 -0.10 -4.66
C VAL A 205 8.99 -0.08 -6.15
N SER A 206 9.88 0.54 -6.92
CA SER A 206 9.79 0.61 -8.37
C SER A 206 11.16 0.43 -9.03
N VAL A 207 11.19 -0.29 -10.15
CA VAL A 207 12.40 -0.40 -10.98
C VAL A 207 12.39 0.72 -12.01
N GLY A 208 13.50 1.48 -12.06
CA GLY A 208 13.72 2.51 -13.08
C GLY A 208 14.25 1.88 -14.37
N VAL A 209 13.41 1.81 -15.39
CA VAL A 209 13.70 1.14 -16.67
C VAL A 209 14.08 2.16 -17.73
N SER A 210 15.13 1.86 -18.53
CA SER A 210 15.55 2.66 -19.68
C SER A 210 14.97 2.13 -21.00
N ASP A 211 14.89 2.98 -22.01
CA ASP A 211 14.51 2.59 -23.36
C ASP A 211 15.49 1.55 -23.95
N ALA A 212 16.79 1.69 -23.65
CA ALA A 212 17.80 0.74 -24.07
C ALA A 212 17.54 -0.67 -23.51
N PHE A 213 17.09 -0.77 -22.25
CA PHE A 213 16.71 -2.05 -21.68
C PHE A 213 15.47 -2.63 -22.37
N MET A 214 14.42 -1.81 -22.61
CA MET A 214 13.21 -2.27 -23.29
C MET A 214 13.50 -2.73 -24.71
N GLN A 215 14.41 -2.07 -25.42
CA GLN A 215 14.90 -2.49 -26.73
C GLN A 215 15.67 -3.80 -26.65
N ALA A 216 16.51 -3.99 -25.62
CA ALA A 216 17.24 -5.24 -25.37
C ALA A 216 16.28 -6.41 -25.10
N VAL A 217 15.20 -6.18 -24.34
CA VAL A 217 14.13 -7.16 -24.11
C VAL A 217 13.45 -7.55 -25.42
N ALA A 218 13.06 -6.55 -26.24
CA ALA A 218 12.44 -6.79 -27.54
C ALA A 218 13.38 -7.56 -28.48
N GLY A 219 14.65 -7.15 -28.58
CA GLY A 219 15.67 -7.77 -29.41
C GLY A 219 16.19 -9.12 -28.91
N GLY A 220 15.93 -9.48 -27.66
CA GLY A 220 16.45 -10.70 -27.02
C GLY A 220 17.96 -10.68 -26.83
N THR A 221 18.54 -9.51 -26.58
CA THR A 221 19.97 -9.32 -26.35
C THR A 221 20.31 -9.37 -24.84
N ASP A 222 21.60 -9.46 -24.56
CA ASP A 222 22.08 -9.41 -23.19
C ASP A 222 22.04 -7.99 -22.61
N TRP A 223 21.94 -7.93 -21.28
CA TRP A 223 21.96 -6.72 -20.48
C TRP A 223 23.09 -6.77 -19.45
N GLU A 224 23.82 -5.67 -19.31
CA GLU A 224 24.93 -5.55 -18.37
C GLU A 224 24.48 -4.82 -17.11
N LEU A 225 24.77 -5.41 -15.96
CA LEU A 225 24.59 -4.79 -14.66
C LEU A 225 25.86 -4.05 -14.29
N VAL A 226 25.79 -2.74 -14.14
CA VAL A 226 26.95 -1.85 -14.06
C VAL A 226 26.92 -0.90 -12.88
N HIS A 227 28.11 -0.52 -12.38
CA HIS A 227 28.26 0.51 -11.36
C HIS A 227 29.63 1.16 -11.47
N LYS A 228 29.77 2.41 -10.95
CA LYS A 228 31.06 3.13 -10.89
C LYS A 228 32.05 2.54 -9.87
N ALA A 229 31.56 1.91 -8.81
CA ALA A 229 32.39 1.29 -7.79
C ALA A 229 33.08 0.03 -8.33
N LYS A 230 34.38 -0.14 -7.98
CA LYS A 230 35.14 -1.34 -8.35
C LYS A 230 34.60 -2.56 -7.62
N PRO A 231 34.32 -3.67 -8.32
CA PRO A 231 33.91 -4.91 -7.68
C PRO A 231 35.00 -5.56 -6.83
N GLY A 232 34.58 -6.36 -5.87
CA GLY A 232 35.46 -7.20 -5.10
C GLY A 232 36.04 -8.37 -5.92
N GLN A 233 37.03 -9.05 -5.38
CA GLN A 233 37.80 -10.08 -6.07
C GLN A 233 36.94 -11.21 -6.65
N LYS A 234 35.92 -11.66 -5.92
CA LYS A 234 34.99 -12.73 -6.37
C LYS A 234 34.24 -12.38 -7.67
N VAL A 235 33.83 -11.12 -7.83
CA VAL A 235 33.13 -10.66 -9.04
C VAL A 235 34.11 -10.59 -10.22
N LEU A 236 35.35 -10.13 -9.98
CA LEU A 236 36.40 -10.07 -11.00
C LEU A 236 36.77 -11.49 -11.48
N GLU A 237 36.92 -12.44 -10.55
CA GLU A 237 37.16 -13.84 -10.87
C GLU A 237 36.00 -14.50 -11.62
N GLY A 238 34.76 -14.02 -11.37
CA GLY A 238 33.55 -14.43 -12.08
C GLY A 238 33.33 -13.78 -13.45
N GLY A 239 34.33 -13.02 -13.96
CA GLY A 239 34.26 -12.40 -15.27
C GLY A 239 33.86 -10.93 -15.28
N GLY A 240 33.84 -10.25 -14.13
CA GLY A 240 33.60 -8.80 -14.05
C GLY A 240 34.74 -8.02 -14.70
N TYR A 241 34.42 -6.93 -15.42
CA TYR A 241 35.42 -6.11 -16.13
C TYR A 241 35.02 -4.63 -16.14
N GLN A 242 36.01 -3.77 -16.46
CA GLN A 242 35.73 -2.35 -16.62
C GLN A 242 35.46 -1.99 -18.08
N ARG A 243 34.43 -1.26 -18.35
CA ARG A 243 34.05 -0.72 -19.67
C ARG A 243 34.91 0.50 -20.02
N ALA A 244 34.92 0.87 -21.28
CA ALA A 244 35.60 2.07 -21.78
C ALA A 244 35.09 3.38 -21.19
N ASP A 245 33.82 3.45 -20.76
CA ASP A 245 33.19 4.58 -20.08
C ASP A 245 33.54 4.67 -18.59
N GLY A 246 34.37 3.76 -18.08
CA GLY A 246 34.81 3.72 -16.70
C GLY A 246 33.91 2.93 -15.75
N LEU A 247 32.73 2.53 -16.19
CA LEU A 247 31.83 1.70 -15.38
C LEU A 247 32.33 0.25 -15.30
N TRP A 248 32.09 -0.38 -14.15
CA TRP A 248 32.37 -1.80 -13.95
C TRP A 248 31.15 -2.65 -14.22
N VAL A 249 31.30 -3.65 -15.08
CA VAL A 249 30.30 -4.71 -15.29
C VAL A 249 30.47 -5.74 -14.19
N TYR A 250 29.46 -5.94 -13.40
CA TYR A 250 29.41 -6.94 -12.34
C TYR A 250 28.85 -8.27 -12.83
N ARG A 251 27.90 -8.20 -13.74
CA ARG A 251 27.21 -9.35 -14.32
C ARG A 251 26.61 -8.98 -15.67
N LYS A 252 26.53 -9.97 -16.54
CA LYS A 252 25.83 -9.90 -17.83
C LYS A 252 24.81 -11.04 -17.86
N LEU A 253 23.57 -10.76 -18.30
CA LEU A 253 22.48 -11.73 -18.35
C LEU A 253 21.51 -11.36 -19.48
N PRO A 254 20.68 -12.33 -19.99
CA PRO A 254 19.66 -12.04 -20.99
C PRO A 254 18.64 -11.01 -20.46
N ALA A 255 18.40 -9.94 -21.22
CA ALA A 255 17.45 -8.90 -20.82
C ALA A 255 16.03 -9.45 -20.57
N ARG A 256 15.61 -10.46 -21.36
CA ARG A 256 14.30 -11.12 -21.20
C ARG A 256 14.17 -11.85 -19.86
N GLU A 257 15.23 -12.50 -19.37
CA GLU A 257 15.23 -13.19 -18.07
C GLU A 257 15.01 -12.19 -16.93
N LEU A 258 15.68 -11.04 -16.98
CA LEU A 258 15.51 -10.00 -15.98
C LEU A 258 14.10 -9.39 -16.04
N TRP A 259 13.59 -9.14 -17.25
CA TRP A 259 12.22 -8.68 -17.46
C TRP A 259 11.17 -9.66 -16.92
N ASP A 260 11.31 -10.95 -17.23
CA ASP A 260 10.41 -11.99 -16.71
C ASP A 260 10.47 -12.07 -15.19
N THR A 261 11.64 -11.86 -14.57
CA THR A 261 11.79 -11.81 -13.10
C THR A 261 10.98 -10.65 -12.49
N ILE A 262 11.02 -9.46 -13.14
CA ILE A 262 10.19 -8.31 -12.71
C ILE A 262 8.72 -8.66 -12.87
N MET A 263 8.32 -9.10 -14.05
CA MET A 263 6.91 -9.38 -14.38
C MET A 263 6.31 -10.44 -13.44
N GLN A 264 7.05 -11.51 -13.15
CA GLN A 264 6.62 -12.55 -12.23
C GLN A 264 6.45 -11.99 -10.81
N SER A 265 7.40 -11.16 -10.33
CA SER A 265 7.30 -10.56 -9.00
C SER A 265 6.09 -9.63 -8.90
N THR A 266 5.89 -8.79 -9.91
CA THR A 266 4.76 -7.84 -9.94
C THR A 266 3.42 -8.57 -10.06
N TYR A 267 3.35 -9.64 -10.85
CA TYR A 267 2.15 -10.45 -11.01
C TYR A 267 1.73 -11.14 -9.70
N ASP A 268 2.70 -11.67 -8.94
CA ASP A 268 2.43 -12.42 -7.72
C ASP A 268 2.28 -11.52 -6.48
N PHE A 269 3.00 -10.39 -6.42
CA PHE A 269 3.12 -9.55 -5.22
C PHE A 269 2.72 -8.08 -5.43
N ALA A 270 2.24 -7.69 -6.62
CA ALA A 270 1.91 -6.32 -7.02
C ALA A 270 3.11 -5.34 -7.00
N GLU A 271 4.32 -5.81 -6.74
CA GLU A 271 5.55 -5.03 -6.69
C GLU A 271 6.75 -5.82 -7.23
N PRO A 272 7.74 -5.15 -7.82
CA PRO A 272 7.89 -3.69 -7.97
C PRO A 272 6.99 -3.11 -9.07
N GLY A 273 6.67 -1.79 -8.95
CA GLY A 273 6.19 -0.99 -10.06
C GLY A 273 7.29 -0.72 -11.09
N ILE A 274 6.92 -0.12 -12.22
CA ILE A 274 7.86 0.30 -13.28
C ILE A 274 7.80 1.81 -13.45
N LEU A 275 8.98 2.45 -13.54
CA LEU A 275 9.16 3.83 -13.97
C LEU A 275 9.95 3.84 -15.28
N PHE A 276 9.43 4.50 -16.32
CA PHE A 276 10.11 4.67 -17.61
C PHE A 276 10.95 5.95 -17.58
N LEU A 277 12.17 5.84 -17.05
CA LEU A 277 13.02 7.00 -16.70
C LEU A 277 13.38 7.88 -17.91
N ASP A 278 13.60 7.28 -19.07
CA ASP A 278 13.94 8.04 -20.28
C ASP A 278 12.72 8.84 -20.78
N GLN A 279 11.53 8.28 -20.69
CA GLN A 279 10.30 9.01 -21.01
C GLN A 279 10.07 10.18 -20.06
N ILE A 280 10.26 9.97 -18.75
CA ILE A 280 10.20 11.02 -17.73
C ILE A 280 11.23 12.12 -18.05
N GLY A 281 12.46 11.74 -18.38
CA GLY A 281 13.55 12.67 -18.70
C GLY A 281 13.30 13.50 -19.96
N ARG A 282 12.80 12.87 -21.02
CA ARG A 282 12.44 13.58 -22.29
C ARG A 282 11.35 14.60 -22.08
N ASP A 283 10.33 14.23 -21.34
CA ASP A 283 9.13 15.06 -21.12
C ASP A 283 9.36 16.18 -20.10
N ASN A 284 10.46 16.13 -19.34
CA ASN A 284 10.78 17.11 -18.30
C ASN A 284 11.09 18.47 -18.92
N ASN A 285 10.32 19.51 -18.53
CA ASN A 285 10.54 20.89 -18.95
C ASN A 285 11.88 21.50 -18.51
N LEU A 286 12.54 20.87 -17.52
CA LEU A 286 13.82 21.34 -16.93
C LEU A 286 15.00 20.40 -17.21
N ASN A 287 14.91 19.54 -18.25
CA ASN A 287 15.97 18.61 -18.59
C ASN A 287 17.33 19.27 -18.87
N TYR A 288 17.34 20.58 -19.15
CA TYR A 288 18.55 21.38 -19.33
C TYR A 288 19.29 21.72 -18.04
N CYS A 289 18.69 21.52 -16.86
CA CYS A 289 19.30 21.89 -15.57
C CYS A 289 19.03 20.91 -14.42
N GLU A 290 18.32 19.83 -14.66
CA GLU A 290 18.08 18.77 -13.68
C GLU A 290 17.98 17.39 -14.32
N LYS A 291 18.14 16.35 -13.50
CA LYS A 291 17.89 14.97 -13.87
C LYS A 291 16.92 14.37 -12.84
N ILE A 292 15.87 13.74 -13.35
CA ILE A 292 14.88 13.04 -12.54
C ILE A 292 15.26 11.56 -12.48
N GLU A 293 15.35 10.99 -11.26
CA GLU A 293 15.81 9.62 -11.04
C GLU A 293 14.88 8.85 -10.09
N ALA A 294 13.97 9.55 -9.41
CA ALA A 294 12.98 8.97 -8.50
C ALA A 294 11.65 9.70 -8.57
N THR A 295 10.67 9.18 -7.86
CA THR A 295 9.33 9.76 -7.72
C THR A 295 8.91 9.74 -6.24
N ASN A 296 7.87 10.52 -5.89
CA ASN A 296 7.22 10.43 -4.59
C ASN A 296 6.55 9.06 -4.36
N PRO A 297 6.06 8.76 -3.15
CA PRO A 297 5.50 7.44 -2.82
C PRO A 297 4.36 6.92 -3.70
N CYS A 298 3.56 7.81 -4.30
CA CYS A 298 2.41 7.45 -5.13
C CYS A 298 2.70 7.49 -6.65
N GLY A 299 3.89 7.95 -7.06
CA GLY A 299 4.33 7.89 -8.45
C GLY A 299 3.88 9.05 -9.34
N GLU A 300 3.04 9.97 -8.86
CA GLU A 300 2.55 11.10 -9.66
C GLU A 300 3.54 12.27 -9.79
N GLN A 301 4.61 12.27 -8.97
CA GLN A 301 5.59 13.33 -8.95
C GLN A 301 7.02 12.81 -9.14
N PRO A 302 7.46 12.58 -10.38
CA PRO A 302 8.87 12.44 -10.70
C PRO A 302 9.61 13.74 -10.39
N LEU A 303 10.64 13.67 -9.52
CA LEU A 303 11.31 14.82 -8.95
C LEU A 303 12.83 14.67 -8.97
N PRO A 304 13.59 15.78 -9.12
CA PRO A 304 15.05 15.78 -8.95
C PRO A 304 15.42 15.66 -7.47
N PRO A 305 16.72 15.51 -7.15
CA PRO A 305 17.24 15.60 -5.79
C PRO A 305 16.75 16.84 -5.04
N TYR A 306 16.22 16.66 -3.81
CA TYR A 306 15.53 17.65 -2.98
C TYR A 306 14.29 18.26 -3.63
N GLY A 307 13.87 17.76 -4.77
CA GLY A 307 12.64 18.16 -5.44
C GLY A 307 11.42 17.96 -4.57
N CYS A 308 10.46 18.84 -4.73
CA CYS A 308 9.19 18.77 -4.00
C CYS A 308 8.06 19.36 -4.85
N CYS A 309 6.84 18.97 -4.52
CA CYS A 309 5.63 19.48 -5.16
C CYS A 309 4.46 19.49 -4.19
N ASP A 310 3.68 20.57 -4.22
CA ASP A 310 2.37 20.62 -3.60
C ASP A 310 1.28 20.29 -4.62
N LEU A 311 0.18 19.76 -4.12
CA LEU A 311 -0.88 19.21 -4.95
C LEU A 311 -2.23 19.87 -4.62
N GLY A 312 -3.05 20.07 -5.65
CA GLY A 312 -4.38 20.64 -5.49
C GLY A 312 -5.38 20.08 -6.49
N PRO A 313 -6.11 19.00 -6.15
CA PRO A 313 -7.11 18.44 -7.04
C PRO A 313 -8.38 19.29 -7.11
N ILE A 314 -9.01 19.28 -8.28
CA ILE A 314 -10.32 19.90 -8.53
C ILE A 314 -11.36 18.78 -8.63
N ILE A 315 -12.48 18.91 -7.93
CA ILE A 315 -13.57 17.94 -7.90
C ILE A 315 -14.40 18.07 -9.16
N LEU A 316 -14.21 17.18 -10.13
CA LEU A 316 -14.85 17.27 -11.47
C LEU A 316 -16.36 17.14 -11.43
N THR A 317 -16.93 16.39 -10.49
CA THR A 317 -18.38 16.22 -10.36
C THR A 317 -19.11 17.52 -10.15
N ASN A 318 -18.45 18.55 -9.60
CA ASN A 318 -19.04 19.86 -9.36
C ASN A 318 -19.23 20.69 -10.65
N PHE A 319 -18.68 20.25 -11.78
CA PHE A 319 -18.76 20.94 -13.07
C PHE A 319 -19.72 20.23 -14.04
N VAL A 320 -20.40 19.16 -13.63
CA VAL A 320 -21.40 18.50 -14.46
C VAL A 320 -22.74 19.17 -14.25
N ARG A 321 -23.28 19.74 -15.33
CA ARG A 321 -24.65 20.32 -15.40
C ARG A 321 -25.62 19.24 -15.81
N ASN A 322 -26.84 19.28 -15.26
CA ASN A 322 -27.91 18.32 -15.56
C ASN A 322 -27.47 16.85 -15.50
N PRO A 323 -26.85 16.40 -14.37
CA PRO A 323 -26.32 15.05 -14.29
C PRO A 323 -27.37 14.01 -14.67
N PHE A 324 -26.95 12.99 -15.40
CA PHE A 324 -27.80 11.91 -15.93
C PHE A 324 -28.90 12.37 -16.90
N GLY A 325 -28.88 13.64 -17.33
CA GLY A 325 -29.91 14.24 -18.14
C GLY A 325 -31.13 14.76 -17.33
N ALA A 326 -31.05 14.84 -16.02
CA ALA A 326 -32.09 15.37 -15.16
C ALA A 326 -32.18 16.90 -15.32
N GLY A 327 -33.25 17.38 -15.96
CA GLY A 327 -33.48 18.81 -16.18
C GLY A 327 -32.94 19.37 -17.50
N GLY A 328 -32.32 18.55 -18.35
CA GLY A 328 -31.77 18.95 -19.64
C GLY A 328 -30.60 18.04 -20.06
N ASP A 329 -29.91 18.38 -21.14
CA ASP A 329 -28.76 17.61 -21.59
C ASP A 329 -27.59 17.68 -20.55
N ALA A 330 -27.01 16.53 -20.25
CA ALA A 330 -25.85 16.46 -19.39
C ALA A 330 -24.64 17.10 -20.09
N ALA A 331 -23.96 18.04 -19.45
CA ALA A 331 -22.83 18.75 -20.03
C ALA A 331 -21.78 19.10 -18.97
N PHE A 332 -20.51 19.18 -19.37
CA PHE A 332 -19.43 19.66 -18.51
C PHE A 332 -19.22 21.15 -18.68
N ASP A 333 -19.16 21.92 -17.59
CA ASP A 333 -18.96 23.35 -17.58
C ASP A 333 -17.48 23.73 -17.69
N PHE A 334 -16.96 23.73 -18.89
CA PHE A 334 -15.57 24.05 -19.17
C PHE A 334 -15.19 25.48 -18.79
N ASP A 335 -16.06 26.47 -18.98
CA ASP A 335 -15.75 27.87 -18.69
C ASP A 335 -15.56 28.10 -17.18
N ALA A 336 -16.46 27.53 -16.37
CA ALA A 336 -16.30 27.58 -14.92
C ALA A 336 -15.06 26.77 -14.46
N PHE A 337 -14.80 25.62 -15.07
CA PHE A 337 -13.65 24.78 -14.76
C PHE A 337 -12.31 25.50 -15.02
N GLU A 338 -12.13 26.13 -16.18
CA GLU A 338 -10.93 26.88 -16.51
C GLU A 338 -10.65 28.06 -15.56
N GLN A 339 -11.70 28.78 -15.15
CA GLN A 339 -11.58 29.87 -14.16
C GLN A 339 -11.09 29.36 -12.80
N VAL A 340 -11.60 28.19 -12.39
CA VAL A 340 -11.22 27.54 -11.15
C VAL A 340 -9.77 27.02 -11.22
N VAL A 341 -9.37 26.42 -12.36
CA VAL A 341 -7.98 26.02 -12.63
C VAL A 341 -7.02 27.20 -12.49
N ALA A 342 -7.35 28.35 -13.11
CA ALA A 342 -6.50 29.52 -13.05
C ALA A 342 -6.30 30.04 -11.62
N THR A 343 -7.36 30.06 -10.82
CA THR A 343 -7.27 30.45 -9.40
C THR A 343 -6.48 29.44 -8.57
N GLN A 344 -6.63 28.14 -8.89
CA GLN A 344 -5.90 27.06 -8.20
C GLN A 344 -4.40 27.13 -8.43
N VAL A 345 -3.94 27.48 -9.64
CA VAL A 345 -2.51 27.72 -9.93
C VAL A 345 -1.94 28.75 -8.97
N ARG A 346 -2.61 29.90 -8.77
CA ARG A 346 -2.16 30.93 -7.83
C ARG A 346 -2.21 30.45 -6.39
N ALA A 347 -3.25 29.73 -6.01
CA ALA A 347 -3.35 29.17 -4.65
C ALA A 347 -2.17 28.24 -4.32
N LEU A 348 -1.79 27.35 -5.25
CA LEU A 348 -0.66 26.46 -5.08
C LEU A 348 0.69 27.21 -5.17
N ASP A 349 0.83 28.21 -6.04
CA ASP A 349 2.04 29.07 -6.02
C ASP A 349 2.24 29.73 -4.64
N ASN A 350 1.15 30.20 -4.02
CA ASN A 350 1.20 30.80 -2.67
C ASN A 350 1.51 29.77 -1.57
N VAL A 351 1.11 28.49 -1.73
CA VAL A 351 1.50 27.41 -0.78
C VAL A 351 3.00 27.31 -0.63
N LEU A 352 3.78 27.47 -1.72
CA LEU A 352 5.24 27.42 -1.70
C LEU A 352 5.87 28.52 -0.82
N ASP A 353 5.16 29.64 -0.66
CA ASP A 353 5.62 30.79 0.12
C ASP A 353 5.12 30.75 1.59
N VAL A 354 4.00 30.05 1.86
CA VAL A 354 3.39 29.92 3.21
C VAL A 354 3.93 28.73 3.98
N THR A 355 4.37 27.68 3.30
CA THR A 355 4.70 26.38 3.91
C THR A 355 5.90 26.47 4.86
N PHE A 356 5.87 25.61 5.90
CA PHE A 356 7.07 25.30 6.67
C PHE A 356 7.98 24.35 5.86
N TRP A 357 9.25 24.67 5.79
CA TRP A 357 10.25 23.87 5.07
C TRP A 357 11.03 22.98 6.04
N PRO A 358 10.99 21.65 5.90
CA PRO A 358 11.79 20.74 6.71
C PRO A 358 13.30 20.95 6.56
N LEU A 359 13.76 21.20 5.31
CA LEU A 359 15.17 21.37 4.96
C LEU A 359 15.38 22.61 4.11
N GLU A 360 16.50 23.27 4.31
CA GLU A 360 16.92 24.44 3.53
C GLU A 360 17.12 24.09 2.04
N GLN A 361 17.64 22.90 1.76
CA GLN A 361 17.84 22.42 0.39
C GLN A 361 16.52 22.32 -0.38
N GLN A 362 15.47 21.81 0.28
CA GLN A 362 14.12 21.71 -0.31
C GLN A 362 13.53 23.10 -0.56
N ARG A 363 13.72 24.04 0.39
CA ARG A 363 13.30 25.43 0.23
C ARG A 363 13.96 26.08 -0.99
N ASN A 364 15.27 25.90 -1.12
CA ASN A 364 16.04 26.47 -2.22
C ASN A 364 15.65 25.86 -3.57
N GLU A 365 15.46 24.54 -3.63
CA GLU A 365 15.01 23.84 -4.83
C GLU A 365 13.62 24.34 -5.28
N SER A 366 12.69 24.44 -4.34
CA SER A 366 11.36 25.00 -4.60
C SER A 366 11.40 26.45 -5.05
N ALA A 367 12.15 27.31 -4.36
CA ALA A 367 12.25 28.73 -4.69
C ALA A 367 12.79 28.97 -6.11
N HIS A 368 13.71 28.10 -6.58
CA HIS A 368 14.33 28.23 -7.89
C HIS A 368 13.46 27.73 -9.05
N LYS A 369 12.53 26.78 -8.79
CA LYS A 369 11.75 26.09 -9.84
C LYS A 369 10.25 26.22 -9.69
N ARG A 370 9.73 26.46 -8.49
CA ARG A 370 8.32 26.69 -8.18
C ARG A 370 7.37 25.66 -8.80
N ARG A 371 7.67 24.38 -8.57
CA ARG A 371 6.90 23.25 -9.08
C ARG A 371 5.60 23.07 -8.29
N ILE A 372 4.46 23.01 -8.97
CA ILE A 372 3.13 22.77 -8.41
C ILE A 372 2.44 21.63 -9.17
N GLY A 373 1.35 21.09 -8.62
CA GLY A 373 0.58 20.00 -9.24
C GLY A 373 -0.93 20.20 -9.13
N VAL A 374 -1.50 20.96 -10.06
CA VAL A 374 -2.95 20.99 -10.26
C VAL A 374 -3.39 19.68 -10.88
N GLY A 375 -4.41 19.07 -10.32
CA GLY A 375 -4.99 17.83 -10.82
C GLY A 375 -6.48 17.82 -10.66
N PHE A 376 -7.06 16.64 -10.75
CA PHE A 376 -8.49 16.46 -10.53
C PHE A 376 -8.79 15.19 -9.72
N THR A 377 -10.02 15.11 -9.22
CA THR A 377 -10.61 13.91 -8.60
C THR A 377 -12.04 13.75 -9.11
N GLY A 378 -12.55 12.52 -9.09
CA GLY A 378 -13.92 12.25 -9.52
C GLY A 378 -14.10 12.08 -11.01
N LEU A 379 -13.04 11.74 -11.78
CA LEU A 379 -13.18 11.57 -13.24
C LEU A 379 -14.21 10.49 -13.58
N GLY A 380 -14.11 9.31 -12.98
CA GLY A 380 -15.06 8.22 -13.24
C GLY A 380 -16.49 8.62 -12.94
N ASN A 381 -16.73 9.31 -11.81
CA ASN A 381 -18.05 9.80 -11.47
C ASN A 381 -18.54 10.90 -12.41
N ALA A 382 -17.69 11.84 -12.81
CA ALA A 382 -18.08 12.88 -13.77
C ALA A 382 -18.50 12.27 -15.11
N LEU A 383 -17.77 11.26 -15.61
CA LEU A 383 -18.15 10.53 -16.83
C LEU A 383 -19.51 9.82 -16.65
N THR A 384 -19.72 9.11 -15.55
CA THR A 384 -20.99 8.46 -15.23
C THR A 384 -22.16 9.48 -15.20
N MET A 385 -21.94 10.65 -14.56
CA MET A 385 -22.93 11.73 -14.50
C MET A 385 -23.21 12.36 -15.88
N LEU A 386 -22.26 12.33 -16.80
CA LEU A 386 -22.39 12.74 -18.20
C LEU A 386 -23.02 11.65 -19.09
N LYS A 387 -23.35 10.48 -18.53
CA LYS A 387 -23.83 9.28 -19.23
C LYS A 387 -22.81 8.71 -20.22
N LEU A 388 -21.53 8.84 -19.89
CA LEU A 388 -20.41 8.33 -20.67
C LEU A 388 -19.78 7.14 -19.92
N ARG A 389 -19.41 6.11 -20.67
CA ARG A 389 -18.71 4.97 -20.11
C ARG A 389 -17.20 5.25 -20.03
N TYR A 390 -16.62 4.92 -18.89
CA TYR A 390 -15.18 5.08 -18.67
C TYR A 390 -14.33 4.23 -19.63
N ASP A 391 -14.80 3.03 -19.97
CA ASP A 391 -14.12 2.01 -20.78
C ASP A 391 -14.34 2.17 -22.29
N ARG A 392 -15.04 3.25 -22.73
CA ARG A 392 -15.32 3.52 -24.15
C ARG A 392 -14.59 4.76 -24.65
N GLU A 393 -14.55 4.89 -25.98
CA GLU A 393 -13.86 5.99 -26.65
C GLU A 393 -14.47 7.36 -26.33
N ASP A 394 -15.78 7.48 -26.21
CA ASP A 394 -16.49 8.71 -25.85
C ASP A 394 -16.12 9.19 -24.45
N GLY A 395 -16.02 8.28 -23.49
CA GLY A 395 -15.53 8.60 -22.14
C GLY A 395 -14.07 9.03 -22.14
N ARG A 396 -13.21 8.34 -22.89
CA ARG A 396 -11.79 8.74 -23.04
C ARG A 396 -11.65 10.09 -23.75
N ALA A 397 -12.46 10.36 -24.77
CA ALA A 397 -12.47 11.66 -25.46
C ALA A 397 -12.85 12.81 -24.51
N MET A 398 -13.85 12.62 -23.64
CA MET A 398 -14.22 13.60 -22.62
C MET A 398 -13.09 13.80 -21.60
N ALA A 399 -12.46 12.74 -21.13
CA ALA A 399 -11.32 12.82 -20.22
C ALA A 399 -10.14 13.57 -20.84
N THR A 400 -9.87 13.32 -22.13
CA THR A 400 -8.88 14.05 -22.93
C THR A 400 -9.19 15.54 -22.98
N GLU A 401 -10.44 15.90 -23.27
CA GLU A 401 -10.85 17.31 -23.35
C GLU A 401 -10.74 18.01 -21.99
N ILE A 402 -11.14 17.37 -20.89
CA ILE A 402 -10.97 17.89 -19.53
C ILE A 402 -9.48 18.12 -19.25
N ALA A 403 -8.62 17.15 -19.53
CA ALA A 403 -7.18 17.25 -19.28
C ALA A 403 -6.53 18.33 -20.16
N ARG A 404 -6.91 18.43 -21.43
CA ARG A 404 -6.44 19.47 -22.36
C ARG A 404 -6.81 20.87 -21.88
N ARG A 405 -8.07 21.09 -21.49
CA ARG A 405 -8.56 22.37 -20.97
C ARG A 405 -7.86 22.75 -19.68
N MET A 406 -7.66 21.79 -18.78
CA MET A 406 -6.91 21.98 -17.55
C MET A 406 -5.47 22.43 -17.83
N ARG A 407 -4.77 21.76 -18.77
CA ARG A 407 -3.42 22.09 -19.19
C ARG A 407 -3.36 23.54 -19.69
N ASP A 408 -4.20 23.88 -20.67
CA ASP A 408 -4.16 25.18 -21.31
C ASP A 408 -4.48 26.32 -20.33
N ALA A 409 -5.48 26.15 -19.48
CA ALA A 409 -5.84 27.11 -18.43
C ALA A 409 -4.72 27.27 -17.39
N ALA A 410 -4.09 26.18 -16.95
CA ALA A 410 -3.02 26.24 -15.96
C ALA A 410 -1.78 26.96 -16.51
N TYR A 411 -1.37 26.64 -17.74
CA TYR A 411 -0.22 27.27 -18.37
C TYR A 411 -0.44 28.77 -18.63
N ARG A 412 -1.61 29.17 -19.12
CA ARG A 412 -1.98 30.58 -19.26
C ARG A 412 -1.97 31.30 -17.92
N ALA A 413 -2.54 30.71 -16.88
CA ALA A 413 -2.55 31.31 -15.55
C ALA A 413 -1.14 31.50 -14.97
N SER A 414 -0.23 30.55 -15.20
CA SER A 414 1.15 30.65 -14.75
C SER A 414 1.95 31.70 -15.52
N VAL A 415 1.64 31.95 -16.80
CA VAL A 415 2.20 33.08 -17.56
C VAL A 415 1.67 34.42 -17.01
N GLU A 416 0.37 34.52 -16.72
CA GLU A 416 -0.18 35.73 -16.09
C GLU A 416 0.46 36.00 -14.72
N LEU A 417 0.71 34.96 -13.91
CA LEU A 417 1.47 35.10 -12.67
C LEU A 417 2.91 35.55 -12.91
N ALA A 418 3.56 35.11 -13.98
CA ALA A 418 4.90 35.53 -14.30
C ALA A 418 4.95 37.03 -14.68
N LYS A 419 3.95 37.57 -15.37
CA LYS A 419 3.81 39.00 -15.66
C LYS A 419 3.71 39.82 -14.36
N GLU A 420 3.09 39.28 -13.31
CA GLU A 420 2.91 39.98 -12.02
C GLU A 420 4.04 39.74 -11.04
N LYS A 421 4.50 38.49 -10.88
CA LYS A 421 5.45 38.07 -9.84
C LYS A 421 6.84 37.67 -10.37
N GLY A 422 7.05 37.71 -11.70
CA GLY A 422 8.26 37.24 -12.37
C GLY A 422 8.28 35.73 -12.64
N ALA A 423 9.06 35.34 -13.66
CA ALA A 423 9.28 33.91 -13.96
C ALA A 423 10.07 33.22 -12.83
N PHE A 424 9.99 31.88 -12.77
CA PHE A 424 10.82 31.13 -11.83
C PHE A 424 12.32 31.32 -12.14
N PRO A 425 13.21 31.40 -11.11
CA PRO A 425 14.61 31.85 -11.29
C PRO A 425 15.47 31.03 -12.27
N LYS A 426 15.20 29.69 -12.39
CA LYS A 426 15.93 28.82 -13.31
C LYS A 426 15.36 28.79 -14.74
N PHE A 427 14.35 29.63 -15.03
CA PHE A 427 13.71 29.66 -16.35
C PHE A 427 14.70 30.10 -17.45
N LYS A 428 14.73 29.33 -18.55
CA LYS A 428 15.43 29.61 -19.78
C LYS A 428 14.52 29.21 -20.93
N ALA A 429 14.00 30.20 -21.67
CA ALA A 429 12.97 29.93 -22.70
C ALA A 429 13.37 28.86 -23.73
N ASP A 430 14.61 28.92 -24.24
CA ASP A 430 15.08 27.94 -25.26
C ASP A 430 15.20 26.51 -24.68
N GLY A 431 15.61 26.37 -23.41
CA GLY A 431 15.67 25.06 -22.75
C GLY A 431 14.27 24.55 -22.38
N TYR A 432 13.41 25.43 -21.88
CA TYR A 432 12.06 25.10 -21.44
C TYR A 432 11.15 24.64 -22.61
N LEU A 433 11.29 25.29 -23.76
CA LEU A 433 10.55 25.01 -25.00
C LEU A 433 11.36 24.19 -26.00
N ALA A 434 12.45 23.54 -25.58
CA ALA A 434 13.25 22.71 -26.44
C ALA A 434 12.42 21.52 -26.99
N GLU A 435 12.70 21.10 -28.21
CA GLU A 435 12.05 19.93 -28.82
C GLU A 435 12.16 18.71 -27.90
N GLY A 436 11.04 17.99 -27.72
CA GLY A 436 10.91 16.81 -26.85
C GLY A 436 10.40 17.13 -25.45
N THR A 437 10.53 18.38 -24.93
CA THR A 437 9.94 18.74 -23.65
C THR A 437 8.39 18.76 -23.71
N PHE A 438 7.74 18.63 -22.57
CA PHE A 438 6.28 18.76 -22.52
C PHE A 438 5.82 20.14 -23.04
N ALA A 439 6.49 21.23 -22.64
CA ALA A 439 6.14 22.58 -23.01
C ALA A 439 6.29 22.85 -24.53
N SER A 440 7.12 22.09 -25.25
CA SER A 440 7.23 22.21 -26.71
C SER A 440 5.97 21.78 -27.46
N ARG A 441 5.06 21.05 -26.80
CA ARG A 441 3.79 20.55 -27.36
C ARG A 441 2.58 21.41 -26.96
N LEU A 442 2.81 22.53 -26.27
CA LEU A 442 1.73 23.46 -25.92
C LEU A 442 1.20 24.18 -27.18
N PRO A 443 -0.02 24.70 -27.17
CA PRO A 443 -0.51 25.59 -28.22
C PRO A 443 0.46 26.74 -28.54
N ALA A 444 0.57 27.10 -29.83
CA ALA A 444 1.58 28.08 -30.29
C ALA A 444 1.47 29.45 -29.62
N ASP A 445 0.26 29.89 -29.28
CA ASP A 445 0.02 31.12 -28.57
C ASP A 445 0.56 31.07 -27.13
N ILE A 446 0.36 29.96 -26.42
CA ILE A 446 0.94 29.77 -25.08
C ILE A 446 2.47 29.72 -25.13
N GLN A 447 3.07 29.05 -26.11
CA GLN A 447 4.51 29.03 -26.30
C GLN A 447 5.08 30.45 -26.58
N ALA A 448 4.37 31.24 -27.39
CA ALA A 448 4.75 32.62 -27.68
C ALA A 448 4.69 33.50 -26.41
N ASP A 449 3.64 33.36 -25.62
CA ASP A 449 3.50 34.07 -24.34
C ASP A 449 4.59 33.67 -23.33
N ILE A 450 4.93 32.39 -23.25
CA ILE A 450 6.04 31.91 -22.42
C ILE A 450 7.38 32.50 -22.87
N ARG A 451 7.65 32.58 -24.17
CA ARG A 451 8.87 33.21 -24.67
C ARG A 451 8.95 34.69 -24.31
N GLN A 452 7.83 35.40 -24.40
CA GLN A 452 7.77 36.86 -24.18
C GLN A 452 7.79 37.24 -22.70
N HIS A 453 7.06 36.50 -21.84
CA HIS A 453 6.79 36.89 -20.46
C HIS A 453 7.41 35.96 -19.43
N GLY A 454 7.92 34.79 -19.86
CA GLY A 454 8.31 33.73 -18.95
C GLY A 454 7.11 32.97 -18.39
N ILE A 455 7.38 32.08 -17.47
CA ILE A 455 6.34 31.31 -16.74
C ILE A 455 6.71 31.24 -15.26
N ARG A 456 5.71 31.34 -14.38
CA ARG A 456 5.92 31.39 -12.92
C ARG A 456 6.30 30.04 -12.32
N ASN A 457 5.74 28.96 -12.82
CA ASN A 457 5.88 27.60 -12.29
C ASN A 457 6.50 26.69 -13.35
N SER A 458 7.49 25.89 -13.01
CA SER A 458 8.21 25.04 -13.97
C SER A 458 7.38 23.84 -14.43
N HIS A 459 6.58 23.29 -13.53
CA HIS A 459 5.61 22.21 -13.77
C HIS A 459 4.31 22.59 -13.06
N LEU A 460 3.18 22.20 -13.63
CA LEU A 460 1.88 22.69 -13.19
C LEU A 460 0.87 21.57 -12.91
N LEU A 461 1.04 20.39 -13.47
CA LEU A 461 -0.02 19.37 -13.58
C LEU A 461 0.41 18.03 -13.01
N SER A 462 -0.46 17.41 -12.21
CA SER A 462 -0.23 16.10 -11.62
C SER A 462 -1.55 15.45 -11.21
N ILE A 463 -1.73 14.17 -11.50
CA ILE A 463 -2.93 13.46 -11.08
C ILE A 463 -2.58 12.55 -9.90
N ALA A 464 -2.91 13.04 -8.71
CA ALA A 464 -2.71 12.34 -7.45
C ALA A 464 -3.82 11.31 -7.15
N PRO A 465 -3.60 10.34 -6.24
CA PRO A 465 -4.63 9.34 -5.89
C PRO A 465 -5.86 9.92 -5.20
N THR A 466 -5.72 11.02 -4.46
CA THR A 466 -6.80 11.79 -3.78
C THR A 466 -7.73 11.02 -2.82
N GLY A 467 -7.42 9.79 -2.41
CA GLY A 467 -8.31 8.92 -1.66
C GLY A 467 -8.93 9.53 -0.38
N THR A 468 -8.11 10.20 0.47
CA THR A 468 -8.61 10.85 1.68
C THR A 468 -9.35 12.15 1.36
N VAL A 469 -8.88 12.91 0.36
CA VAL A 469 -9.49 14.18 -0.07
C VAL A 469 -10.87 13.93 -0.68
N SER A 470 -11.00 12.93 -1.53
CA SER A 470 -12.27 12.52 -2.12
C SER A 470 -13.28 12.14 -1.05
N LEU A 471 -12.87 11.31 -0.08
CA LEU A 471 -13.74 10.88 1.01
C LEU A 471 -14.19 12.06 1.90
N ALA A 472 -13.29 13.01 2.21
CA ALA A 472 -13.57 14.13 3.10
C ALA A 472 -14.35 15.27 2.43
N PHE A 473 -14.04 15.60 1.17
CA PHE A 473 -14.50 16.82 0.52
C PHE A 473 -15.36 16.61 -0.74
N ALA A 474 -15.36 15.39 -1.31
CA ALA A 474 -16.03 15.08 -2.58
C ALA A 474 -17.10 13.98 -2.44
N ASP A 475 -17.65 13.76 -1.23
CA ASP A 475 -18.70 12.77 -0.96
C ASP A 475 -18.32 11.36 -1.47
N ASN A 476 -17.06 10.97 -1.37
CA ASN A 476 -16.52 9.70 -1.87
C ASN A 476 -16.67 9.55 -3.40
N ALA A 477 -16.49 10.62 -4.16
CA ALA A 477 -16.32 10.51 -5.61
C ALA A 477 -15.08 9.69 -5.97
N SER A 478 -15.01 9.14 -7.16
CA SER A 478 -13.90 8.31 -7.63
C SER A 478 -12.54 9.02 -7.49
N ASN A 479 -11.50 8.27 -7.18
CA ASN A 479 -10.19 8.81 -6.82
C ASN A 479 -9.37 9.22 -8.05
N GLY A 480 -8.97 10.49 -8.14
CA GLY A 480 -8.12 10.98 -9.24
C GLY A 480 -8.67 10.60 -10.60
N ILE A 481 -7.86 9.88 -11.39
CA ILE A 481 -8.23 9.37 -12.70
C ILE A 481 -9.03 8.05 -12.62
N GLU A 482 -9.13 7.42 -11.45
CA GLU A 482 -9.76 6.11 -11.30
C GLU A 482 -11.25 6.14 -11.64
N PRO A 483 -11.83 5.04 -12.15
CA PRO A 483 -13.27 4.85 -12.15
C PRO A 483 -13.77 4.66 -10.73
N ALA A 484 -15.08 4.63 -10.52
CA ALA A 484 -15.64 4.21 -9.25
C ALA A 484 -15.15 2.80 -8.90
N PHE A 485 -14.68 2.59 -7.66
CA PHE A 485 -14.25 1.26 -7.23
C PHE A 485 -15.43 0.29 -7.12
N SER A 486 -16.50 0.76 -6.50
CA SER A 486 -17.77 0.05 -6.32
C SER A 486 -18.82 1.09 -5.95
N TRP A 487 -20.09 0.82 -6.23
CA TRP A 487 -21.21 1.73 -5.92
C TRP A 487 -21.53 1.79 -4.44
N GLY A 488 -21.21 0.74 -3.70
CA GLY A 488 -21.22 0.68 -2.24
C GLY A 488 -20.27 -0.39 -1.74
N TYR A 489 -19.60 -0.13 -0.62
CA TYR A 489 -18.68 -1.07 0.00
C TYR A 489 -18.58 -0.86 1.51
N LYS A 490 -18.11 -1.88 2.21
CA LYS A 490 -17.78 -1.78 3.64
C LYS A 490 -16.33 -1.35 3.81
N ARG A 491 -16.11 -0.32 4.59
CA ARG A 491 -14.78 0.16 4.95
C ARG A 491 -14.54 -0.04 6.44
N ASN A 492 -13.53 -0.84 6.77
CA ASN A 492 -13.10 -1.06 8.14
C ASN A 492 -12.05 -0.01 8.53
N LYS A 493 -12.31 0.73 9.60
CA LYS A 493 -11.38 1.68 10.20
C LYS A 493 -10.89 1.12 11.53
N ARG A 494 -9.60 1.20 11.78
CA ARG A 494 -9.02 0.86 13.08
C ARG A 494 -9.01 2.13 13.92
N GLU A 495 -9.69 2.07 15.07
CA GLU A 495 -9.74 3.18 16.02
C GLU A 495 -8.47 3.25 16.88
N ALA A 496 -8.27 4.39 17.60
CA ALA A 496 -7.10 4.61 18.43
C ALA A 496 -6.99 3.61 19.60
N ASP A 497 -8.11 3.08 20.08
CA ASP A 497 -8.18 2.06 21.14
C ASP A 497 -7.94 0.61 20.63
N GLY A 498 -7.67 0.46 19.31
CA GLY A 498 -7.45 -0.83 18.65
C GLY A 498 -8.72 -1.54 18.19
N SER A 499 -9.90 -1.04 18.49
CA SER A 499 -11.18 -1.54 17.98
C SER A 499 -11.32 -1.29 16.47
N LYS A 500 -12.30 -1.94 15.82
CA LYS A 500 -12.61 -1.72 14.40
C LYS A 500 -14.02 -1.20 14.27
N SER A 501 -14.16 -0.03 13.64
CA SER A 501 -15.44 0.51 13.18
C SER A 501 -15.66 0.13 11.71
N SER A 502 -16.87 -0.26 11.34
CA SER A 502 -17.23 -0.58 9.96
C SER A 502 -18.25 0.42 9.45
N TYR A 503 -17.96 1.05 8.32
CA TYR A 503 -18.82 2.02 7.66
C TYR A 503 -19.32 1.45 6.34
N THR A 504 -20.61 1.61 6.06
CA THR A 504 -21.11 1.47 4.69
C THR A 504 -20.84 2.79 3.98
N VAL A 505 -20.08 2.74 2.89
CA VAL A 505 -19.68 3.90 2.09
C VAL A 505 -20.28 3.76 0.71
N GLU A 506 -20.98 4.78 0.25
CA GLU A 506 -21.57 4.80 -1.07
C GLU A 506 -20.83 5.79 -1.98
N ASP A 507 -20.78 5.47 -3.27
CA ASP A 507 -20.20 6.32 -4.31
C ASP A 507 -21.06 7.57 -4.57
N HIS A 508 -20.43 8.70 -4.87
CA HIS A 508 -21.14 9.98 -5.10
C HIS A 508 -22.11 9.92 -6.27
N ALA A 509 -21.69 9.41 -7.43
CA ALA A 509 -22.56 9.34 -8.61
C ALA A 509 -23.76 8.42 -8.38
N PHE A 510 -23.56 7.32 -7.67
CA PHE A 510 -24.62 6.41 -7.28
C PHE A 510 -25.64 7.08 -6.34
N ARG A 511 -25.17 7.79 -5.29
CA ARG A 511 -26.04 8.54 -4.38
C ARG A 511 -26.84 9.61 -5.11
N LEU A 512 -26.17 10.33 -6.00
CA LEU A 512 -26.83 11.38 -6.80
C LEU A 512 -27.88 10.78 -7.74
N TYR A 513 -27.57 9.69 -8.45
CA TYR A 513 -28.52 9.00 -9.34
C TYR A 513 -29.77 8.55 -8.57
N ARG A 514 -29.59 7.91 -7.42
CA ARG A 514 -30.69 7.50 -6.54
C ARG A 514 -31.56 8.68 -6.08
N SER A 515 -30.94 9.83 -5.87
CA SER A 515 -31.66 11.03 -5.42
C SER A 515 -32.48 11.72 -6.53
N VAL A 516 -31.94 11.77 -7.77
CA VAL A 516 -32.53 12.63 -8.83
C VAL A 516 -33.22 11.86 -9.97
N VAL A 517 -32.92 10.55 -10.13
CA VAL A 517 -33.42 9.75 -11.26
C VAL A 517 -34.27 8.57 -10.77
N ASP A 518 -33.72 7.69 -9.95
CA ASP A 518 -34.41 6.47 -9.51
C ASP A 518 -34.11 6.13 -8.06
N SER A 519 -35.03 6.41 -7.18
CA SER A 519 -34.92 6.18 -5.73
C SER A 519 -34.98 4.69 -5.34
N THR A 520 -35.26 3.79 -6.28
CA THR A 520 -35.41 2.34 -6.01
C THR A 520 -34.12 1.54 -6.16
N VAL A 521 -33.05 2.15 -6.72
CA VAL A 521 -31.76 1.46 -6.91
C VAL A 521 -31.06 1.24 -5.56
N SER A 522 -30.39 0.07 -5.45
CA SER A 522 -29.58 -0.32 -4.29
C SER A 522 -28.16 -0.63 -4.72
N SER A 523 -27.20 -0.32 -3.87
CA SER A 523 -25.80 -0.71 -4.09
C SER A 523 -25.58 -2.23 -4.02
N ASP A 524 -26.51 -2.97 -3.42
CA ASP A 524 -26.49 -4.44 -3.35
C ASP A 524 -27.15 -5.12 -4.57
N ASP A 525 -27.88 -4.35 -5.42
CA ASP A 525 -28.52 -4.80 -6.65
C ASP A 525 -28.23 -3.82 -7.80
N THR A 526 -27.05 -3.98 -8.39
CA THR A 526 -26.54 -3.11 -9.45
C THR A 526 -27.13 -3.41 -10.82
N GLY A 527 -27.87 -4.51 -10.99
CA GLY A 527 -28.45 -4.93 -12.28
C GLY A 527 -29.50 -3.97 -12.85
N LYS A 528 -30.00 -3.02 -12.06
CA LYS A 528 -30.95 -1.98 -12.49
C LYS A 528 -30.28 -0.67 -12.90
N LEU A 529 -28.97 -0.53 -12.70
CA LEU A 529 -28.25 0.67 -13.09
C LEU A 529 -28.08 0.71 -14.63
N PRO A 530 -28.14 1.91 -15.23
CA PRO A 530 -27.83 2.08 -16.65
C PRO A 530 -26.43 1.60 -17.02
N ASP A 531 -26.21 1.27 -18.28
CA ASP A 531 -24.95 0.69 -18.79
C ASP A 531 -23.73 1.62 -18.65
N TYR A 532 -23.93 2.92 -18.46
CA TYR A 532 -22.85 3.87 -18.20
C TYR A 532 -22.34 3.84 -16.73
N PHE A 533 -22.99 3.09 -15.85
CA PHE A 533 -22.48 2.77 -14.52
C PHE A 533 -21.53 1.57 -14.61
N VAL A 534 -20.25 1.84 -14.87
CA VAL A 534 -19.21 0.82 -14.92
C VAL A 534 -18.17 1.10 -13.84
N ASN A 535 -17.83 0.10 -13.03
CA ASN A 535 -16.85 0.22 -11.94
C ASN A 535 -15.51 -0.45 -12.30
N ALA A 536 -14.50 -0.26 -11.44
CA ALA A 536 -13.14 -0.72 -11.67
C ALA A 536 -13.01 -2.24 -11.85
N LEU A 537 -13.94 -3.03 -11.29
CA LEU A 537 -13.91 -4.49 -11.34
C LEU A 537 -14.58 -5.07 -12.59
N GLU A 538 -15.35 -4.25 -13.30
CA GLU A 538 -16.09 -4.63 -14.52
C GLU A 538 -15.32 -4.31 -15.80
N MET A 539 -14.17 -3.61 -15.69
CA MET A 539 -13.35 -3.19 -16.82
C MET A 539 -12.15 -4.10 -17.07
N SER A 540 -11.68 -4.12 -18.30
CA SER A 540 -10.43 -4.80 -18.64
C SER A 540 -9.20 -3.99 -18.19
N ALA A 541 -8.06 -4.67 -17.99
CA ALA A 541 -6.80 -4.01 -17.69
C ALA A 541 -6.39 -3.03 -18.80
N GLN A 542 -6.71 -3.36 -20.07
CA GLN A 542 -6.45 -2.51 -21.23
C GLN A 542 -7.24 -1.19 -21.17
N ASP A 543 -8.49 -1.21 -20.70
CA ASP A 543 -9.30 0.01 -20.57
C ASP A 543 -8.70 0.98 -19.55
N HIS A 544 -8.16 0.44 -18.44
CA HIS A 544 -7.43 1.25 -17.47
C HIS A 544 -6.20 1.92 -18.08
N VAL A 545 -5.40 1.20 -18.88
CA VAL A 545 -4.21 1.75 -19.56
C VAL A 545 -4.63 2.74 -20.63
N ALA A 546 -5.65 2.44 -21.45
CA ALA A 546 -6.15 3.34 -22.48
C ALA A 546 -6.62 4.70 -21.94
N MET A 547 -7.19 4.74 -20.73
CA MET A 547 -7.53 6.03 -20.09
C MET A 547 -6.26 6.80 -19.68
N MET A 548 -5.21 6.13 -19.22
CA MET A 548 -3.93 6.79 -18.94
C MET A 548 -3.30 7.34 -20.25
N GLU A 549 -3.32 6.56 -21.32
CA GLU A 549 -2.83 6.96 -22.65
C GLU A 549 -3.56 8.22 -23.17
N ALA A 550 -4.87 8.32 -22.89
CA ALA A 550 -5.67 9.48 -23.29
C ALA A 550 -5.34 10.76 -22.50
N VAL A 551 -4.97 10.65 -21.23
CA VAL A 551 -4.78 11.78 -20.32
C VAL A 551 -3.31 12.20 -20.16
N GLN A 552 -2.35 11.26 -20.15
CA GLN A 552 -0.92 11.55 -19.89
C GLN A 552 -0.32 12.60 -20.84
N PRO A 553 -0.67 12.71 -22.13
CA PRO A 553 -0.13 13.74 -23.01
C PRO A 553 -0.42 15.19 -22.57
N PHE A 554 -1.37 15.35 -21.64
CA PHE A 554 -1.79 16.66 -21.10
C PHE A 554 -1.35 16.90 -19.64
N VAL A 555 -0.52 16.01 -19.07
CA VAL A 555 0.00 16.11 -17.70
C VAL A 555 1.52 16.16 -17.74
N ASP A 556 2.11 17.28 -17.34
CA ASP A 556 3.55 17.53 -17.44
C ASP A 556 4.39 16.73 -16.43
N THR A 557 3.83 16.37 -15.29
CA THR A 557 4.47 15.41 -14.37
C THR A 557 4.00 13.98 -14.64
N SER A 558 3.29 13.32 -13.72
CA SER A 558 2.82 11.96 -13.92
C SER A 558 1.40 11.76 -13.37
N ILE A 559 0.90 10.56 -13.55
CA ILE A 559 -0.42 10.12 -13.11
C ILE A 559 -0.24 8.96 -12.15
N SER A 560 -0.81 9.07 -10.95
CA SER A 560 -0.94 7.93 -10.03
C SER A 560 -2.18 7.14 -10.41
N LYS A 561 -1.96 5.93 -10.92
CA LYS A 561 -3.04 4.99 -11.23
C LYS A 561 -2.60 3.57 -10.95
N THR A 562 -3.47 2.82 -10.29
CA THR A 562 -3.32 1.36 -10.16
C THR A 562 -4.22 0.67 -11.17
N VAL A 563 -3.64 -0.14 -12.03
CA VAL A 563 -4.40 -1.00 -12.94
C VAL A 563 -4.83 -2.24 -12.17
N ASN A 564 -6.14 -2.34 -11.91
CA ASN A 564 -6.72 -3.53 -11.30
C ASN A 564 -6.85 -4.64 -12.35
N ILE A 565 -6.35 -5.82 -12.02
CA ILE A 565 -6.43 -6.99 -12.89
C ILE A 565 -7.11 -8.15 -12.15
N PRO A 566 -7.93 -8.96 -12.86
CA PRO A 566 -8.58 -10.13 -12.27
C PRO A 566 -7.57 -11.15 -11.72
N GLU A 567 -7.99 -11.97 -10.74
CA GLU A 567 -7.14 -13.01 -10.17
C GLU A 567 -6.67 -14.03 -11.22
N ASP A 568 -7.52 -14.35 -12.19
CA ASP A 568 -7.30 -15.31 -13.29
C ASP A 568 -6.72 -14.65 -14.55
N TYR A 569 -6.26 -13.39 -14.50
CA TYR A 569 -5.71 -12.67 -15.66
C TYR A 569 -4.49 -13.40 -16.23
N PRO A 570 -4.44 -13.69 -17.55
CA PRO A 570 -3.34 -14.47 -18.15
C PRO A 570 -1.99 -13.75 -18.00
N TYR A 571 -0.97 -14.48 -17.56
CA TYR A 571 0.37 -13.92 -17.35
C TYR A 571 1.01 -13.31 -18.61
N ASP A 572 0.82 -13.90 -19.77
CA ASP A 572 1.35 -13.33 -21.02
C ASP A 572 0.67 -12.01 -21.38
N SER A 573 -0.65 -11.91 -21.20
CA SER A 573 -1.37 -10.65 -21.36
C SER A 573 -0.92 -9.58 -20.36
N PHE A 574 -0.55 -10.00 -19.16
CA PHE A 574 0.03 -9.11 -18.14
C PHE A 574 1.37 -8.51 -18.58
N LYS A 575 2.26 -9.31 -19.16
CA LYS A 575 3.54 -8.82 -19.70
C LYS A 575 3.33 -7.84 -20.86
N ASP A 576 2.35 -8.12 -21.71
CA ASP A 576 2.00 -7.26 -22.83
C ASP A 576 1.48 -5.89 -22.39
N LEU A 577 0.75 -5.82 -21.28
CA LEU A 577 0.26 -4.57 -20.71
C LEU A 577 1.39 -3.58 -20.39
N TYR A 578 2.48 -4.05 -19.79
CA TYR A 578 3.64 -3.21 -19.47
C TYR A 578 4.42 -2.79 -20.72
N ARG A 579 4.51 -3.66 -21.72
CA ARG A 579 5.11 -3.31 -23.01
C ARG A 579 4.29 -2.24 -23.75
N GLN A 580 2.97 -2.38 -23.76
CA GLN A 580 2.05 -1.39 -24.30
C GLN A 580 2.20 -0.03 -23.59
N ALA A 581 2.24 -0.01 -22.26
CA ALA A 581 2.43 1.21 -21.50
C ALA A 581 3.72 1.96 -21.89
N TRP A 582 4.83 1.24 -22.07
CA TRP A 582 6.07 1.82 -22.58
C TRP A 582 5.94 2.39 -23.99
N GLN A 583 5.34 1.62 -24.92
CA GLN A 583 5.15 2.05 -26.32
C GLN A 583 4.23 3.27 -26.43
N ALA A 584 3.23 3.38 -25.56
CA ALA A 584 2.34 4.53 -25.46
C ALA A 584 2.97 5.77 -24.85
N GLY A 585 4.21 5.70 -24.37
CA GLY A 585 4.91 6.82 -23.75
C GLY A 585 4.42 7.17 -22.35
N LEU A 586 3.84 6.23 -21.62
CA LEU A 586 3.51 6.41 -20.21
C LEU A 586 4.80 6.55 -19.37
N LYS A 587 4.72 7.25 -18.25
CA LYS A 587 5.85 7.53 -17.36
C LYS A 587 6.09 6.44 -16.31
N GLY A 588 5.09 5.61 -16.07
CA GLY A 588 5.17 4.47 -15.15
C GLY A 588 3.88 3.66 -15.18
N LEU A 589 3.93 2.49 -14.54
CA LEU A 589 2.76 1.63 -14.37
C LEU A 589 2.88 0.86 -13.06
N ALA A 590 1.78 0.81 -12.31
CA ALA A 590 1.59 -0.06 -11.16
C ALA A 590 0.30 -0.88 -11.37
N THR A 591 0.33 -2.14 -10.98
CA THR A 591 -0.81 -3.04 -11.09
C THR A 591 -1.15 -3.65 -9.73
N TYR A 592 -2.41 -4.02 -9.55
CA TYR A 592 -2.87 -4.76 -8.38
C TYR A 592 -3.70 -5.95 -8.84
N ARG A 593 -3.31 -7.14 -8.40
CA ARG A 593 -4.03 -8.40 -8.62
C ARG A 593 -4.39 -9.01 -7.27
N PRO A 594 -5.68 -9.15 -6.94
CA PRO A 594 -6.08 -9.86 -5.72
C PRO A 594 -5.54 -11.30 -5.77
N ASN A 595 -4.98 -11.77 -4.67
CA ASN A 595 -4.58 -13.16 -4.52
C ASN A 595 -4.58 -13.56 -3.04
N SER A 596 -4.37 -14.84 -2.75
CA SER A 596 -4.38 -15.39 -1.39
C SER A 596 -3.27 -14.84 -0.49
N ILE A 597 -2.21 -14.22 -1.06
CA ILE A 597 -1.06 -13.67 -0.35
C ILE A 597 -1.36 -12.23 0.12
N LEU A 598 -1.92 -11.41 -0.76
CA LEU A 598 -2.12 -9.97 -0.50
C LEU A 598 -3.43 -9.66 0.24
N GLY A 599 -4.43 -10.54 0.15
CA GLY A 599 -5.77 -10.28 0.69
C GLY A 599 -6.50 -9.12 -0.04
N ALA A 600 -7.77 -8.92 0.24
CA ALA A 600 -8.53 -7.78 -0.27
C ALA A 600 -8.44 -6.60 0.71
N VAL A 601 -8.00 -5.44 0.23
CA VAL A 601 -7.95 -4.19 1.02
C VAL A 601 -9.35 -3.59 1.21
N LEU A 602 -10.24 -3.82 0.24
CA LEU A 602 -11.64 -3.39 0.27
C LEU A 602 -12.52 -4.62 -0.01
N GLU A 603 -13.52 -4.83 0.83
CA GLU A 603 -14.48 -5.93 0.68
C GLU A 603 -15.74 -5.41 -0.01
N THR A 604 -16.01 -5.90 -1.21
CA THR A 604 -17.29 -5.69 -1.90
C THR A 604 -18.27 -6.79 -1.49
N THR A 605 -19.55 -6.44 -1.31
CA THR A 605 -20.61 -7.46 -1.19
C THR A 605 -20.73 -8.14 -2.57
N PRO A 606 -20.55 -9.47 -2.71
CA PRO A 606 -20.68 -10.12 -4.00
C PRO A 606 -22.08 -9.89 -4.54
N ALA A 607 -22.21 -9.34 -5.75
CA ALA A 607 -23.47 -9.34 -6.47
C ALA A 607 -23.91 -10.81 -6.65
N LYS A 608 -25.14 -11.13 -6.28
CA LYS A 608 -25.74 -12.40 -6.69
C LYS A 608 -25.77 -12.37 -8.22
N LYS A 609 -24.89 -13.14 -8.84
CA LYS A 609 -25.06 -13.51 -10.24
C LYS A 609 -26.33 -14.38 -10.29
N ASP A 610 -27.39 -13.86 -10.87
CA ASP A 610 -28.45 -14.73 -11.38
C ASP A 610 -27.80 -15.59 -12.46
N GLU A 611 -27.61 -16.86 -12.16
CA GLU A 611 -27.28 -17.85 -13.19
C GLU A 611 -28.41 -17.81 -14.23
N PRO A 612 -28.10 -17.63 -15.53
CA PRO A 612 -29.10 -17.81 -16.56
C PRO A 612 -29.61 -19.24 -16.46
N ALA A 613 -30.93 -19.40 -16.38
CA ALA A 613 -31.57 -20.71 -16.40
C ALA A 613 -31.05 -21.50 -17.60
N ALA A 614 -30.26 -22.53 -17.31
CA ALA A 614 -29.75 -23.44 -18.32
C ALA A 614 -30.91 -24.15 -19.03
N PRO A 615 -30.87 -24.35 -20.36
CA PRO A 615 -31.86 -25.16 -21.04
C PRO A 615 -31.78 -26.61 -20.53
N THR A 616 -32.91 -27.15 -20.19
CA THR A 616 -33.10 -28.52 -19.78
C THR A 616 -32.53 -29.46 -20.84
N SER A 617 -31.38 -30.06 -20.61
CA SER A 617 -30.87 -31.21 -21.32
C SER A 617 -30.50 -32.29 -20.29
N ASN A 618 -31.03 -33.48 -20.49
CA ASN A 618 -30.88 -34.72 -19.80
C ASN A 618 -29.62 -34.83 -18.92
N ALA A 619 -29.81 -34.74 -17.61
CA ALA A 619 -28.76 -35.03 -16.64
C ALA A 619 -28.57 -36.58 -16.60
N PRO A 620 -27.33 -37.07 -16.56
CA PRO A 620 -27.04 -38.42 -16.16
C PRO A 620 -27.49 -38.61 -14.70
N ALA A 621 -27.93 -39.78 -14.36
CA ALA A 621 -28.37 -40.16 -13.03
C ALA A 621 -27.33 -39.74 -11.95
N PRO A 622 -27.76 -39.29 -10.76
CA PRO A 622 -26.86 -38.89 -9.71
C PRO A 622 -25.93 -40.03 -9.33
N ALA A 623 -24.63 -39.73 -9.25
CA ALA A 623 -23.66 -40.66 -8.68
C ALA A 623 -24.10 -41.04 -7.27
N PRO A 624 -23.86 -42.29 -6.81
CA PRO A 624 -24.29 -42.74 -5.48
C PRO A 624 -23.69 -41.81 -4.42
N ALA A 625 -24.55 -41.33 -3.52
CA ALA A 625 -24.16 -40.45 -2.41
C ALA A 625 -23.03 -41.14 -1.62
N VAL A 626 -21.90 -40.48 -1.49
CA VAL A 626 -20.80 -40.92 -0.65
C VAL A 626 -21.34 -41.00 0.78
N PRO A 627 -21.19 -42.10 1.50
CA PRO A 627 -21.67 -42.21 2.88
C PRO A 627 -21.06 -41.11 3.74
N TYR A 628 -21.86 -40.47 4.59
CA TYR A 628 -21.37 -39.44 5.52
C TYR A 628 -20.29 -40.04 6.44
N ASP A 629 -19.09 -39.44 6.37
CA ASP A 629 -17.96 -39.76 7.26
C ASP A 629 -17.75 -38.58 8.21
N PRO A 630 -18.02 -38.73 9.52
CA PRO A 630 -17.89 -37.65 10.52
C PRO A 630 -16.45 -37.10 10.63
N MET A 631 -15.43 -37.90 10.28
CA MET A 631 -14.02 -37.48 10.35
C MET A 631 -13.56 -36.77 9.09
N ARG A 632 -14.26 -36.89 7.96
CA ARG A 632 -13.90 -36.33 6.65
C ARG A 632 -14.86 -35.26 6.12
N SER A 633 -15.98 -35.02 6.78
CA SER A 633 -16.89 -33.93 6.42
C SER A 633 -16.21 -32.58 6.58
N VAL A 634 -16.44 -31.63 5.64
CA VAL A 634 -15.84 -30.29 5.70
C VAL A 634 -16.54 -29.46 6.76
N ILE A 635 -15.75 -28.82 7.62
CA ILE A 635 -16.20 -27.82 8.60
C ILE A 635 -15.70 -26.46 8.12
N GLU A 636 -16.53 -25.71 7.40
CA GLU A 636 -16.15 -24.45 6.76
C GLU A 636 -15.72 -23.38 7.76
N LYS A 637 -16.42 -23.27 8.88
CA LYS A 637 -16.14 -22.26 9.92
C LYS A 637 -16.02 -22.92 11.30
N ARG A 638 -15.07 -22.44 12.08
CA ARG A 638 -14.96 -22.81 13.50
C ARG A 638 -16.24 -22.43 14.23
N PRO A 639 -16.90 -23.37 14.97
CA PRO A 639 -18.05 -23.02 15.79
C PRO A 639 -17.74 -21.96 16.83
N ALA A 640 -18.71 -21.09 17.14
CA ALA A 640 -18.59 -20.11 18.20
C ALA A 640 -18.56 -20.76 19.60
N GLY A 641 -17.92 -20.16 20.56
CA GLY A 641 -17.86 -20.62 21.96
C GLY A 641 -16.63 -21.47 22.27
N GLY A 642 -16.63 -22.07 23.48
CA GLY A 642 -15.58 -22.95 23.98
C GLY A 642 -15.68 -24.35 23.39
N LEU A 643 -14.55 -25.03 23.22
CA LEU A 643 -14.46 -26.41 22.78
C LEU A 643 -13.78 -27.23 23.88
N PRO A 644 -14.22 -28.49 24.13
CA PRO A 644 -13.48 -29.42 24.94
C PRO A 644 -12.07 -29.57 24.40
N SER A 645 -11.06 -29.41 25.28
CA SER A 645 -9.66 -29.45 24.86
C SER A 645 -8.85 -30.31 25.83
N VAL A 646 -7.85 -31.00 25.27
CA VAL A 646 -6.86 -31.75 26.04
C VAL A 646 -5.53 -31.04 25.92
N THR A 647 -4.86 -30.83 27.07
CA THR A 647 -3.49 -30.31 27.13
C THR A 647 -2.58 -31.43 27.60
N GLU A 648 -1.59 -31.76 26.78
CA GLU A 648 -0.58 -32.77 27.10
C GLU A 648 0.82 -32.17 27.13
N LYS A 649 1.61 -32.53 28.17
CA LYS A 649 3.03 -32.19 28.24
C LYS A 649 3.83 -33.27 27.54
N ILE A 650 4.56 -32.89 26.49
CA ILE A 650 5.37 -33.81 25.70
C ILE A 650 6.85 -33.57 26.04
N GLU A 651 7.54 -34.65 26.40
CA GLU A 651 8.98 -34.67 26.66
C GLU A 651 9.68 -35.54 25.62
N TYR A 652 10.65 -34.98 24.91
CA TYR A 652 11.41 -35.66 23.87
C TYR A 652 12.90 -35.32 23.98
N TRP A 653 13.76 -36.09 23.32
CA TRP A 653 15.20 -35.91 23.35
C TRP A 653 15.75 -35.69 21.94
N THR A 654 16.54 -34.64 21.80
CA THR A 654 17.30 -34.31 20.60
C THR A 654 18.80 -34.50 20.89
N SER A 655 19.64 -34.26 19.90
CA SER A 655 21.11 -34.18 20.07
C SER A 655 21.55 -33.10 21.07
N GLU A 656 20.76 -32.11 21.33
CA GLU A 656 20.99 -30.98 22.26
C GLU A 656 20.48 -31.27 23.68
N GLY A 657 19.85 -32.45 23.93
CA GLY A 657 19.30 -32.83 25.22
C GLY A 657 17.80 -32.98 25.27
N GLN A 658 17.26 -33.00 26.50
CA GLN A 658 15.85 -33.16 26.77
C GLN A 658 15.09 -31.85 26.49
N GLN A 659 14.07 -31.95 25.66
CA GLN A 659 13.17 -30.85 25.32
C GLN A 659 11.76 -31.10 25.90
N ARG A 660 10.99 -29.99 26.09
CA ARG A 660 9.63 -30.05 26.65
C ARG A 660 8.74 -29.08 25.87
N LEU A 661 7.53 -29.53 25.54
CA LEU A 661 6.51 -28.69 24.97
C LEU A 661 5.11 -29.06 25.48
N TYR A 662 4.16 -28.18 25.29
CA TYR A 662 2.74 -28.43 25.57
C TYR A 662 1.97 -28.45 24.28
N LEU A 663 1.18 -29.51 24.09
CA LEU A 663 0.28 -29.67 22.94
C LEU A 663 -1.16 -29.51 23.44
N ILE A 664 -1.95 -28.64 22.81
CA ILE A 664 -3.37 -28.45 23.06
C ILE A 664 -4.13 -28.91 21.83
N VAL A 665 -5.06 -29.84 22.00
CA VAL A 665 -5.96 -30.31 20.95
C VAL A 665 -7.40 -30.07 21.39
N SER A 666 -8.18 -29.36 20.55
CA SER A 666 -9.58 -29.06 20.79
C SER A 666 -10.47 -29.98 19.93
N PHE A 667 -11.52 -30.48 20.53
CA PHE A 667 -12.42 -31.46 19.93
C PHE A 667 -13.81 -30.85 19.71
N LEU A 668 -14.44 -31.22 18.60
CA LEU A 668 -15.84 -30.90 18.29
C LEU A 668 -16.66 -32.16 18.26
N PRO A 669 -17.76 -32.25 19.05
CA PRO A 669 -18.74 -33.34 18.90
C PRO A 669 -19.44 -33.21 17.53
N VAL A 670 -19.32 -34.22 16.67
CA VAL A 670 -19.97 -34.29 15.37
C VAL A 670 -20.90 -35.50 15.31
N PRO A 671 -21.99 -35.49 14.53
CA PRO A 671 -22.88 -36.66 14.43
C PRO A 671 -22.12 -37.96 14.06
N ALA A 672 -22.44 -39.08 14.68
CA ALA A 672 -21.84 -40.35 14.33
C ALA A 672 -22.33 -40.85 12.95
N ALA A 673 -21.54 -41.68 12.28
CA ALA A 673 -21.85 -42.18 10.93
C ALA A 673 -23.15 -42.98 10.86
N ASP A 674 -23.55 -43.64 11.96
CA ASP A 674 -24.79 -44.40 12.11
C ASP A 674 -26.02 -43.55 12.47
N GLY A 675 -25.84 -42.22 12.62
CA GLY A 675 -26.87 -41.28 13.04
C GLY A 675 -27.29 -41.41 14.51
N LYS A 676 -26.60 -42.22 15.32
CA LYS A 676 -26.91 -42.42 16.75
C LYS A 676 -25.79 -41.88 17.62
N GLY A 677 -26.00 -40.68 18.17
CA GLY A 677 -25.04 -40.04 19.07
C GLY A 677 -24.02 -39.15 18.35
N THR A 678 -22.93 -38.78 19.04
CA THR A 678 -21.85 -37.95 18.53
C THR A 678 -20.51 -38.62 18.75
N VAL A 679 -19.55 -38.31 17.86
CA VAL A 679 -18.13 -38.66 18.02
C VAL A 679 -17.29 -37.41 18.14
N GLU A 680 -16.24 -37.44 18.96
CA GLU A 680 -15.34 -36.32 19.11
C GLU A 680 -14.34 -36.29 17.95
N ARG A 681 -14.29 -35.16 17.25
CA ARG A 681 -13.38 -34.93 16.15
C ARG A 681 -12.40 -33.81 16.52
N ALA A 682 -11.09 -34.05 16.44
CA ALA A 682 -10.08 -33.04 16.62
C ALA A 682 -10.15 -31.99 15.48
N ILE A 683 -10.24 -30.68 15.82
CA ILE A 683 -10.40 -29.62 14.83
C ILE A 683 -9.46 -28.43 15.03
N GLU A 684 -8.81 -28.29 16.19
CA GLU A 684 -7.85 -27.21 16.46
C GLU A 684 -6.64 -27.73 17.25
N PHE A 685 -5.47 -27.21 16.88
CA PHE A 685 -4.19 -27.57 17.44
C PHE A 685 -3.42 -26.30 17.83
N PHE A 686 -2.88 -26.29 19.05
CA PHE A 686 -2.04 -25.20 19.55
C PHE A 686 -0.84 -25.77 20.29
N MET A 687 0.28 -25.08 20.15
CA MET A 687 1.47 -25.28 20.96
C MET A 687 1.86 -23.95 21.58
N PRO A 688 1.47 -23.67 22.83
CA PRO A 688 1.95 -22.49 23.55
C PRO A 688 3.44 -22.63 23.79
N VAL A 689 4.23 -21.68 23.26
CA VAL A 689 5.68 -21.78 23.20
C VAL A 689 6.30 -20.93 24.28
N GLY A 690 7.23 -21.53 25.04
CA GLY A 690 8.10 -20.85 26.02
C GLY A 690 9.41 -20.34 25.43
N GLN A 691 9.62 -20.38 24.11
CA GLN A 691 10.84 -19.92 23.45
C GLN A 691 10.55 -18.80 22.45
N SER A 692 11.36 -17.74 22.46
CA SER A 692 11.33 -16.64 21.51
C SER A 692 12.29 -16.94 20.35
N GLY A 693 11.85 -16.79 19.09
CA GLY A 693 12.68 -16.92 17.92
C GLY A 693 11.94 -17.37 16.66
N GLU A 694 12.66 -17.61 15.58
CA GLU A 694 12.15 -18.05 14.27
C GLU A 694 11.33 -19.35 14.35
N SER A 695 11.74 -20.28 15.21
CA SER A 695 11.06 -21.55 15.45
C SER A 695 9.59 -21.38 15.88
N GLN A 696 9.28 -20.34 16.65
CA GLN A 696 7.91 -20.09 17.14
C GLN A 696 6.93 -19.79 16.02
N GLN A 697 7.37 -19.04 15.01
CA GLN A 697 6.51 -18.69 13.88
C GLN A 697 6.16 -19.93 13.04
N TRP A 698 7.14 -20.78 12.81
CA TRP A 698 6.95 -22.04 12.06
C TRP A 698 6.05 -23.02 12.80
N ILE A 699 6.23 -23.18 14.11
CA ILE A 699 5.36 -24.00 14.95
C ILE A 699 3.92 -23.47 14.91
N THR A 700 3.71 -22.17 15.09
CA THR A 700 2.38 -21.56 15.05
C THR A 700 1.73 -21.73 13.67
N ALA A 701 2.49 -21.54 12.58
CA ALA A 701 2.01 -21.74 11.21
C ALA A 701 1.61 -23.19 10.97
N THR A 702 2.44 -24.15 11.38
CA THR A 702 2.19 -25.58 11.25
C THR A 702 0.92 -25.99 12.00
N MET A 703 0.73 -25.53 13.24
CA MET A 703 -0.47 -25.82 14.04
C MET A 703 -1.75 -25.23 13.42
N ARG A 704 -1.67 -24.03 12.81
CA ARG A 704 -2.79 -23.45 12.08
C ARG A 704 -3.13 -24.23 10.81
N MET A 705 -2.12 -24.67 10.04
CA MET A 705 -2.33 -25.50 8.86
C MET A 705 -2.90 -26.86 9.21
N LEU A 706 -2.43 -27.48 10.31
CA LEU A 706 -2.96 -28.73 10.81
C LEU A 706 -4.43 -28.58 11.25
N SER A 707 -4.80 -27.49 11.89
CA SER A 707 -6.19 -27.17 12.24
C SER A 707 -7.06 -26.99 10.99
N LEU A 708 -6.54 -26.41 9.93
CA LEU A 708 -7.23 -26.29 8.65
C LEU A 708 -7.42 -27.67 7.99
N ALA A 709 -6.39 -28.50 7.96
CA ALA A 709 -6.45 -29.87 7.45
C ALA A 709 -7.48 -30.73 8.21
N ALA A 710 -7.54 -30.57 9.52
CA ALA A 710 -8.53 -31.27 10.36
C ALA A 710 -9.96 -30.86 10.03
N ARG A 711 -10.22 -29.56 9.86
CA ARG A 711 -11.53 -29.07 9.45
C ARG A 711 -11.85 -29.42 7.99
N GLY A 712 -10.86 -29.48 7.12
CA GLY A 712 -11.00 -29.89 5.72
C GLY A 712 -11.24 -31.39 5.53
N GLY A 713 -11.11 -32.23 6.58
CA GLY A 713 -11.38 -33.66 6.52
C GLY A 713 -10.21 -34.52 6.04
N PHE A 714 -8.96 -34.00 6.07
CA PHE A 714 -7.75 -34.70 5.63
C PHE A 714 -6.63 -34.73 6.68
N LEU A 715 -7.00 -34.70 7.98
CA LEU A 715 -6.05 -34.64 9.09
C LEU A 715 -5.07 -35.83 9.07
N ASP A 716 -5.55 -37.05 8.84
CA ASP A 716 -4.71 -38.26 8.84
C ASP A 716 -3.59 -38.18 7.80
N ARG A 717 -3.93 -37.62 6.63
CA ARG A 717 -2.96 -37.41 5.56
C ARG A 717 -1.92 -36.36 5.96
N ALA A 718 -2.35 -35.25 6.56
CA ALA A 718 -1.47 -34.22 7.02
C ALA A 718 -0.49 -34.72 8.11
N LEU A 719 -0.97 -35.49 9.09
CA LEU A 719 -0.12 -36.11 10.12
C LEU A 719 0.86 -37.12 9.52
N SER A 720 0.40 -37.97 8.57
CA SER A 720 1.28 -38.87 7.85
C SER A 720 2.40 -38.16 7.10
N ASP A 721 2.12 -37.03 6.47
CA ASP A 721 3.13 -36.22 5.77
C ASP A 721 4.08 -35.50 6.74
N MET A 722 3.60 -35.02 7.87
CA MET A 722 4.45 -34.46 8.93
C MET A 722 5.45 -35.50 9.46
N GLN A 723 5.06 -36.73 9.63
CA GLN A 723 5.91 -37.79 10.13
C GLN A 723 7.03 -38.22 9.16
N LYS A 724 6.97 -37.81 7.89
CA LYS A 724 8.00 -38.05 6.87
C LYS A 724 9.04 -36.93 6.78
N VAL A 725 8.85 -35.83 7.51
CA VAL A 725 9.79 -34.70 7.47
C VAL A 725 11.12 -35.08 8.12
N THR A 726 12.20 -34.89 7.39
CA THR A 726 13.59 -35.10 7.86
C THR A 726 14.28 -33.76 8.11
N TRP A 727 15.29 -33.75 8.95
CA TRP A 727 16.18 -32.61 9.17
C TRP A 727 17.65 -33.06 9.35
N ASP A 728 18.56 -32.10 9.40
CA ASP A 728 20.01 -32.32 9.47
C ASP A 728 20.59 -32.38 10.92
N ARG A 729 19.72 -32.20 11.95
CA ARG A 729 20.13 -32.17 13.38
C ARG A 729 20.11 -33.53 14.09
N GLY A 730 19.88 -34.62 13.35
CA GLY A 730 19.83 -35.98 13.87
C GLY A 730 18.46 -36.43 14.39
N PRO A 731 18.31 -37.70 14.75
CA PRO A 731 17.02 -38.29 15.12
C PRO A 731 16.53 -37.80 16.49
N VAL A 732 15.20 -37.75 16.63
CA VAL A 732 14.50 -37.32 17.85
C VAL A 732 13.87 -38.55 18.53
N ARG A 733 14.10 -38.73 19.81
CA ARG A 733 13.48 -39.80 20.58
C ARG A 733 12.19 -39.32 21.24
N LEU A 734 11.08 -39.93 20.87
CA LEU A 734 9.78 -39.70 21.50
C LEU A 734 8.94 -40.99 21.50
N GLY A 735 8.46 -41.39 22.68
CA GLY A 735 7.63 -42.57 22.87
C GLY A 735 8.40 -43.89 22.86
N THR A 736 7.66 -45.00 22.95
CA THR A 736 8.16 -46.34 22.87
C THR A 736 7.26 -47.19 21.94
N TYR A 737 7.78 -48.28 21.44
CA TYR A 737 6.97 -49.30 20.80
C TYR A 737 7.25 -50.70 21.39
N GLU A 738 6.26 -51.56 21.43
CA GLU A 738 6.39 -52.88 21.95
C GLU A 738 6.83 -53.84 20.85
N LYS A 739 7.86 -54.62 21.09
CA LYS A 739 8.30 -55.69 20.20
C LYS A 739 7.45 -56.94 20.36
N ALA A 740 7.54 -57.86 19.42
CA ALA A 740 6.81 -59.12 19.45
C ALA A 740 7.11 -60.00 20.71
N ASP A 741 8.20 -59.72 21.39
CA ASP A 741 8.60 -60.40 22.63
C ASP A 741 8.12 -59.70 23.92
N GLY A 742 7.30 -58.63 23.79
CA GLY A 742 6.78 -57.84 24.91
C GLY A 742 7.73 -56.82 25.46
N THR A 743 8.93 -56.65 24.89
CA THR A 743 9.89 -55.61 25.32
C THR A 743 9.55 -54.23 24.73
N HIS A 744 9.54 -53.20 25.58
CA HIS A 744 9.37 -51.78 25.15
C HIS A 744 10.73 -51.20 24.77
N VAL A 745 10.82 -50.69 23.54
CA VAL A 745 12.03 -50.00 23.04
C VAL A 745 11.73 -48.58 22.67
N PRO A 746 12.69 -47.65 22.81
CA PRO A 746 12.51 -46.26 22.41
C PRO A 746 12.15 -46.10 20.93
N ARG A 747 11.23 -45.20 20.65
CA ARG A 747 10.85 -44.83 19.28
C ARG A 747 11.65 -43.59 18.84
N TRP A 748 12.19 -43.65 17.64
CA TRP A 748 12.95 -42.60 17.03
C TRP A 748 12.23 -42.03 15.81
N HIS A 749 12.36 -40.74 15.61
CA HIS A 749 11.77 -39.97 14.50
C HIS A 749 12.87 -39.19 13.78
N ASP A 750 12.67 -38.97 12.47
CA ASP A 750 13.71 -38.35 11.62
C ASP A 750 13.82 -36.84 11.81
N SER A 751 12.86 -36.21 12.52
CA SER A 751 12.90 -34.78 12.88
C SER A 751 11.99 -34.46 14.06
N GLU A 752 12.12 -33.26 14.60
CA GLU A 752 11.21 -32.72 15.63
C GLU A 752 9.76 -32.59 15.10
N VAL A 753 9.58 -32.21 13.83
CA VAL A 753 8.27 -32.13 13.17
C VAL A 753 7.64 -33.52 13.08
N ALA A 754 8.43 -34.54 12.74
CA ALA A 754 7.96 -35.93 12.71
C ALA A 754 7.56 -36.45 14.09
N ALA A 755 8.32 -36.12 15.13
CA ALA A 755 8.00 -36.45 16.52
C ALA A 755 6.70 -35.75 17.02
N ILE A 756 6.51 -34.47 16.66
CA ILE A 756 5.29 -33.72 16.96
C ILE A 756 4.07 -34.31 16.25
N GLY A 757 4.20 -34.65 14.96
CA GLY A 757 3.13 -35.31 14.19
C GLY A 757 2.67 -36.63 14.85
N TYR A 758 3.64 -37.45 15.30
CA TYR A 758 3.38 -38.67 16.07
C TYR A 758 2.70 -38.39 17.43
N ALA A 759 3.12 -37.35 18.15
CA ALA A 759 2.52 -36.97 19.44
C ALA A 759 1.05 -36.55 19.29
N VAL A 760 0.73 -35.78 18.25
CA VAL A 760 -0.67 -35.40 17.93
C VAL A 760 -1.51 -36.60 17.61
N GLU A 761 -1.02 -37.52 16.79
CA GLU A 761 -1.74 -38.75 16.42
C GLU A 761 -2.04 -39.62 17.66
N ASN A 762 -1.04 -39.80 18.53
CA ASN A 762 -1.22 -40.58 19.77
C ASN A 762 -2.22 -39.93 20.73
N LEU A 763 -2.18 -38.61 20.92
CA LEU A 763 -3.12 -37.88 21.79
C LEU A 763 -4.57 -38.11 21.31
N ILE A 764 -4.81 -37.97 19.99
CA ILE A 764 -6.13 -38.22 19.38
C ILE A 764 -6.56 -39.66 19.58
N ALA A 765 -5.69 -40.64 19.29
CA ALA A 765 -5.98 -42.06 19.43
C ALA A 765 -6.30 -42.46 20.89
N ASN A 766 -5.53 -41.94 21.86
CA ASN A 766 -5.76 -42.17 23.28
C ASN A 766 -7.11 -41.55 23.74
N ARG A 767 -7.46 -40.37 23.27
CA ARG A 767 -8.74 -39.73 23.56
C ARG A 767 -9.91 -40.54 23.01
N GLN A 768 -9.81 -41.04 21.77
CA GLN A 768 -10.85 -41.90 21.16
C GLN A 768 -11.01 -43.22 21.89
N LYS A 769 -9.93 -43.86 22.32
CA LYS A 769 -9.97 -45.09 23.11
C LYS A 769 -10.66 -44.87 24.47
N ALA A 770 -10.33 -43.77 25.16
CA ALA A 770 -10.96 -43.40 26.43
C ALA A 770 -12.47 -43.14 26.27
N ALA A 771 -12.88 -42.46 25.19
CA ALA A 771 -14.27 -42.22 24.88
C ALA A 771 -15.04 -43.53 24.56
N GLN A 772 -14.40 -44.50 23.91
CA GLN A 772 -14.97 -45.82 23.68
C GLN A 772 -15.08 -46.66 24.97
N ALA A 773 -14.10 -46.63 25.85
CA ALA A 773 -14.11 -47.31 27.13
C ALA A 773 -15.24 -46.82 28.06
N SER A 774 -15.54 -45.53 28.05
CA SER A 774 -16.61 -44.92 28.83
C SER A 774 -18.02 -45.29 28.36
N LEU A 775 -18.16 -45.83 27.15
CA LEU A 775 -19.44 -46.32 26.61
C LEU A 775 -19.76 -47.78 27.06
N PHE A 776 -18.79 -48.51 27.63
CA PHE A 776 -18.95 -49.90 28.10
C PHE A 776 -19.06 -50.05 29.63
N ASP A 777 -18.76 -48.96 30.42
CA ASP A 777 -18.85 -48.98 31.88
C ASP A 777 -19.95 -48.02 32.40
N ALA A 778 -21.18 -48.21 31.96
CA ALA A 778 -22.30 -47.37 32.42
C ALA A 778 -23.07 -47.96 33.65
N ASP A 779 -22.52 -48.95 34.35
CA ASP A 779 -23.06 -49.47 35.61
C ASP A 779 -21.93 -49.42 36.66
N GLU A 780 -22.05 -48.55 37.65
CA GLU A 780 -21.24 -48.28 38.85
C GLU A 780 -20.32 -47.06 38.82
N LEU A 781 -20.89 -45.90 39.11
CA LEU A 781 -20.14 -44.82 39.70
C LEU A 781 -20.82 -44.34 40.98
N PRO A 782 -20.07 -44.29 42.14
CA PRO A 782 -20.59 -43.66 43.34
C PRO A 782 -20.67 -42.15 43.14
N ALA A 783 -21.81 -41.57 43.56
CA ALA A 783 -22.08 -40.16 43.55
C ALA A 783 -21.04 -39.37 44.40
N VAL A 784 -20.25 -38.50 43.75
CA VAL A 784 -19.45 -37.52 44.43
C VAL A 784 -20.26 -36.22 44.45
N GLU A 785 -20.71 -35.86 45.66
CA GLU A 785 -21.32 -34.55 45.94
C GLU A 785 -20.35 -33.42 45.63
N PRO A 786 -20.75 -32.31 44.99
CA PRO A 786 -19.89 -31.17 44.81
C PRO A 786 -19.75 -30.40 46.09
N GLN A 787 -18.54 -30.38 46.67
CA GLN A 787 -18.18 -29.42 47.72
C GLN A 787 -17.97 -28.06 47.06
N VAL A 788 -18.91 -27.16 47.31
CA VAL A 788 -18.78 -25.74 47.02
C VAL A 788 -17.88 -25.12 48.10
N ALA A 789 -16.65 -24.79 47.74
CA ALA A 789 -15.81 -23.91 48.52
C ALA A 789 -16.10 -22.42 48.23
N PRO A 790 -16.13 -21.53 49.20
CA PRO A 790 -16.50 -20.13 48.99
C PRO A 790 -15.46 -19.41 48.15
N ALA A 791 -15.94 -18.59 47.22
CA ALA A 791 -15.15 -17.72 46.37
C ALA A 791 -14.32 -16.74 47.16
N ALA A 792 -13.00 -16.95 47.21
CA ALA A 792 -12.05 -15.92 47.60
C ALA A 792 -11.74 -15.09 46.36
N MET A 793 -12.03 -13.79 46.44
CA MET A 793 -11.59 -12.82 45.42
C MET A 793 -10.07 -12.86 45.32
N VAL A 794 -9.56 -13.30 44.20
CA VAL A 794 -8.13 -13.18 43.84
C VAL A 794 -7.94 -11.89 43.07
N PRO A 795 -7.02 -10.99 43.45
CA PRO A 795 -6.72 -9.79 42.67
C PRO A 795 -6.03 -10.22 41.36
N THR A 796 -6.57 -9.75 40.25
CA THR A 796 -5.95 -9.86 38.92
C THR A 796 -4.71 -8.99 38.88
N SER A 797 -3.52 -9.58 38.96
CA SER A 797 -2.27 -9.22 38.27
C SER A 797 -1.09 -9.97 38.88
N VAL A 798 -0.75 -11.13 38.33
CA VAL A 798 0.56 -11.74 38.61
C VAL A 798 1.29 -11.82 37.26
N MET A 799 2.13 -10.83 36.95
CA MET A 799 3.24 -11.01 36.03
C MET A 799 4.32 -11.79 36.77
N ALA A 800 4.68 -12.97 36.25
CA ALA A 800 5.78 -13.77 36.77
C ALA A 800 7.13 -13.08 36.45
N GLY A 801 7.61 -12.24 37.38
CA GLY A 801 8.94 -11.63 37.33
C GLY A 801 9.99 -12.51 38.04
N LYS A 802 11.28 -12.20 37.84
CA LYS A 802 12.37 -12.80 38.64
C LYS A 802 12.16 -12.49 40.13
N LYS A 803 12.65 -13.39 41.02
CA LYS A 803 12.56 -13.18 42.46
C LYS A 803 13.46 -12.03 42.91
N CYS A 804 12.94 -11.07 43.63
CA CYS A 804 13.71 -9.95 44.16
C CYS A 804 14.62 -10.44 45.29
N PRO A 805 15.91 -10.09 45.29
CA PRO A 805 16.82 -10.50 46.33
C PRO A 805 16.55 -9.81 47.68
N GLU A 806 15.94 -8.66 47.70
CA GLU A 806 15.62 -7.88 48.89
C GLU A 806 14.33 -8.33 49.56
N CYS A 807 13.21 -8.36 48.82
CA CYS A 807 11.91 -8.65 49.43
C CYS A 807 11.38 -10.06 49.16
N GLY A 808 12.06 -10.85 48.35
CA GLY A 808 11.67 -12.22 48.03
C GLY A 808 10.49 -12.35 47.07
N ALA A 809 9.88 -11.25 46.63
CA ALA A 809 8.73 -11.27 45.74
C ALA A 809 9.14 -11.50 44.25
N HIS A 810 8.31 -12.20 43.50
CA HIS A 810 8.50 -12.40 42.07
C HIS A 810 8.00 -11.17 41.26
N ALA A 811 8.63 -10.00 41.51
CA ALA A 811 8.20 -8.69 41.02
C ALA A 811 9.32 -7.88 40.34
N MET A 812 10.39 -8.52 39.92
CA MET A 812 11.49 -7.87 39.18
C MET A 812 11.12 -7.68 37.72
N ILE A 813 11.18 -6.43 37.26
CA ILE A 813 11.03 -6.05 35.84
C ILE A 813 12.29 -5.32 35.36
N ARG A 814 12.57 -5.33 34.06
CA ARG A 814 13.67 -4.56 33.48
C ARG A 814 13.10 -3.24 32.95
N LYS A 815 13.55 -2.12 33.57
CA LYS A 815 13.13 -0.78 33.17
C LYS A 815 14.39 0.08 33.00
N ASP A 816 14.48 0.78 31.86
CA ASP A 816 15.59 1.69 31.53
C ASP A 816 16.98 1.04 31.65
N GLY A 817 17.08 -0.27 31.31
CA GLY A 817 18.33 -1.04 31.36
C GLY A 817 18.70 -1.60 32.76
N CYS A 818 17.92 -1.30 33.81
CA CYS A 818 18.12 -1.77 35.19
C CYS A 818 17.04 -2.77 35.59
N ASP A 819 17.42 -3.77 36.45
CA ASP A 819 16.46 -4.65 37.07
C ASP A 819 15.79 -3.91 38.26
N TYR A 820 14.47 -3.71 38.23
CA TYR A 820 13.69 -2.95 39.20
C TYR A 820 12.60 -3.82 39.82
N CYS A 821 12.50 -3.80 41.12
CA CYS A 821 11.42 -4.48 41.86
C CYS A 821 10.19 -3.56 42.00
N THR A 822 9.05 -3.95 41.42
CA THR A 822 7.81 -3.17 41.49
C THR A 822 7.16 -3.20 42.87
N GLN A 823 7.58 -4.09 43.76
CA GLN A 823 6.97 -4.25 45.09
C GLN A 823 7.74 -3.54 46.21
N CYS A 824 9.07 -3.52 46.20
CA CYS A 824 9.86 -2.86 47.24
C CYS A 824 10.74 -1.70 46.74
N GLY A 825 10.77 -1.44 45.42
CA GLY A 825 11.57 -0.38 44.83
C GLY A 825 13.06 -0.71 44.67
N PHE A 826 13.50 -1.95 44.97
CA PHE A 826 14.88 -2.36 44.81
C PHE A 826 15.35 -2.21 43.36
N VAL A 827 16.52 -1.62 43.16
CA VAL A 827 17.17 -1.49 41.84
C VAL A 827 18.40 -2.38 41.84
N GLY A 828 18.37 -3.38 40.96
CA GLY A 828 19.47 -4.32 40.76
C GLY A 828 20.48 -3.85 39.71
N SER A 829 21.20 -4.80 39.08
CA SER A 829 22.25 -4.49 38.12
C SER A 829 21.70 -3.72 36.91
N CYS A 830 22.36 -2.62 36.53
CA CYS A 830 22.17 -1.84 35.30
C CYS A 830 23.32 -2.22 34.35
N GLY A 831 22.98 -2.71 33.14
CA GLY A 831 23.97 -3.09 32.12
C GLY A 831 23.30 -3.43 30.82
#